data_3092b710703b786112194cd54ea6cff7
#
_entry.id   3092b710703b786112194cd54ea6cff7
#
_cell.length_a   1.000
_cell.length_b   1.000
_cell.length_c   1.000
_cell.angle_alpha   90.00
_cell.angle_beta   90.00
_cell.angle_gamma   90.00
#
_symmetry.space_group_name_H-M   'P 1'
#
loop_
_entity.id
_entity.type
_entity.pdbx_description
1 polymer ?
#
loop_
_entity_poly.entity_id
_entity_poly.type
_entity_poly.pdbx_seq_one_letter_code
_entity_poly.pdbx_strand_id
1 'polypeptide(L)'
;MSFPTMAPITNPVTTAAGQTKPLVLNEGQMFHGQIKQLFPGQMAEVQIGNQKLIAKLEVPMKAGDSYYFQVNAVKPELQLKIISGPTQATDGQAPKLGGLMDAMQLPKTPEMQALLTFVMKNKIPMTRENLLEAEAMLKSVPAAARNEALASIQKIVELKLPFTEANFRSLLGVETKEGLHSVLASLKNSLLADAAVSSQVKDAILAALDKMAKPLMQATGGALLGQALVTLLSNTESPENRFSTLQMLKNAGVLPPQASLANLQQVLTSLLTATGDSMRTHAPLDGNVAQQVSVQTTQALPQSAQSLQELATILKQLGNASPMQMKAPIEALKVLLVAEPTLTNVQKTELLAILNRPIGAPPATDAATKLVQEFSQTLIRGTAENVIATPLQMHTTSQGAKEQLLNLLGQQLPQQGAEKLAALVQAAERSDNGAIQRALQTAEVAVAAAVDGRAVKEALQTVIRSMGLNYEAGLLGRDADVGRLAETLKPQLLSLMQDLTVSPALREAAETVVMRMNGPLLQSGENGVQHQLVMQVPLEFFGKRIDATLQWNGRMKADGKIDPDFARILFYLDLGSIEKTVIDMQVQNRVISVTVFNADDSLKALGAPLQQRLKEGLDAAGYKLSAVFFKNFVEEEQKMSKKKRSSVTDGQGVDFRI
;
A
#
# COMPACT_ATOMS: atom_id res chain seq x y z
N MET A 1 -0.26 -6.92 -22.07
CA MET A 1 0.74 -6.02 -22.70
C MET A 1 1.66 -5.54 -21.60
N SER A 2 2.95 -5.89 -21.67
CA SER A 2 3.96 -5.47 -20.69
C SER A 2 4.10 -3.96 -20.76
N PHE A 3 4.36 -3.30 -19.62
CA PHE A 3 4.82 -1.92 -19.63
C PHE A 3 6.13 -1.87 -20.43
N PRO A 4 6.35 -0.87 -21.29
CA PRO A 4 7.65 -0.71 -21.91
C PRO A 4 8.67 -0.61 -20.78
N THR A 5 9.64 -1.51 -20.78
CA THR A 5 10.76 -1.49 -19.82
C THR A 5 11.56 -0.24 -20.12
N MET A 6 11.26 0.85 -19.42
CA MET A 6 12.13 2.02 -19.49
C MET A 6 13.46 1.60 -18.89
N ALA A 7 14.46 1.48 -19.74
CA ALA A 7 15.83 1.32 -19.28
C ALA A 7 16.14 2.44 -18.27
N PRO A 8 16.86 2.17 -17.18
CA PRO A 8 17.24 3.20 -16.23
C PRO A 8 17.93 4.32 -16.98
N ILE A 9 17.28 5.49 -17.05
CA ILE A 9 17.92 6.70 -17.57
C ILE A 9 18.95 7.07 -16.52
N THR A 10 20.18 6.60 -16.71
CA THR A 10 21.33 7.10 -15.97
C THR A 10 21.61 8.49 -16.52
N ASN A 11 21.06 9.53 -15.87
CA ASN A 11 21.66 10.84 -15.97
C ASN A 11 23.09 10.72 -15.43
N PRO A 12 24.12 11.22 -16.14
CA PRO A 12 25.45 11.30 -15.56
C PRO A 12 25.41 12.32 -14.42
N VAL A 13 25.08 11.87 -13.23
CA VAL A 13 25.56 12.54 -12.02
C VAL A 13 27.05 12.33 -12.08
N THR A 14 27.84 13.39 -12.17
CA THR A 14 29.29 13.40 -12.00
C THR A 14 29.58 12.64 -10.70
N THR A 15 29.83 11.36 -10.82
CA THR A 15 30.24 10.49 -9.76
C THR A 15 31.70 10.78 -9.48
N ALA A 16 31.96 11.34 -8.32
CA ALA A 16 33.22 11.10 -7.64
C ALA A 16 33.48 9.58 -7.70
N ALA A 17 34.70 9.19 -8.07
CA ALA A 17 35.14 7.84 -8.36
C ALA A 17 34.48 6.81 -7.42
N GLY A 18 33.42 6.14 -7.91
CA GLY A 18 32.72 5.11 -7.19
C GLY A 18 33.59 3.87 -7.09
N GLN A 19 33.79 3.39 -5.89
CA GLN A 19 34.36 2.09 -5.62
C GLN A 19 33.48 1.03 -6.31
N THR A 20 33.95 0.53 -7.45
CA THR A 20 33.36 -0.64 -8.10
C THR A 20 33.50 -1.82 -7.15
N LYS A 21 32.39 -2.38 -6.65
CA LYS A 21 32.41 -3.63 -5.88
C LYS A 21 33.23 -4.66 -6.68
N PRO A 22 34.22 -5.33 -6.09
CA PRO A 22 35.02 -6.30 -6.81
C PRO A 22 34.11 -7.42 -7.35
N LEU A 23 34.35 -7.82 -8.59
CA LEU A 23 33.65 -8.95 -9.21
C LEU A 23 33.99 -10.23 -8.43
N VAL A 24 33.02 -10.81 -7.76
CA VAL A 24 33.20 -12.10 -7.09
C VAL A 24 32.87 -13.18 -8.12
N LEU A 25 33.88 -13.95 -8.51
CA LEU A 25 33.75 -15.13 -9.37
C LEU A 25 33.76 -16.37 -8.50
N ASN A 26 32.87 -17.32 -8.83
CA ASN A 26 32.81 -18.61 -8.18
C ASN A 26 33.41 -19.70 -9.06
N GLU A 27 34.00 -20.73 -8.47
CA GLU A 27 34.49 -21.90 -9.20
C GLU A 27 33.34 -22.56 -9.97
N GLY A 28 33.61 -23.01 -11.21
CA GLY A 28 32.60 -23.57 -12.09
C GLY A 28 31.74 -22.52 -12.84
N GLN A 29 31.83 -21.23 -12.48
CA GLN A 29 31.02 -20.18 -13.09
C GLN A 29 31.45 -19.90 -14.53
N MET A 30 30.46 -19.88 -15.44
CA MET A 30 30.63 -19.50 -16.83
C MET A 30 30.34 -18.01 -17.02
N PHE A 31 31.18 -17.31 -17.81
CA PHE A 31 30.96 -15.92 -18.18
C PHE A 31 31.57 -15.59 -19.55
N HIS A 32 31.09 -14.51 -20.17
CA HIS A 32 31.67 -13.97 -21.40
C HIS A 32 32.71 -12.91 -21.05
N GLY A 33 33.94 -13.05 -21.60
CA GLY A 33 35.04 -12.12 -21.40
C GLY A 33 35.80 -11.83 -22.68
N GLN A 34 36.41 -10.62 -22.78
CA GLN A 34 37.30 -10.20 -23.85
C GLN A 34 38.72 -10.10 -23.33
N ILE A 35 39.67 -10.70 -24.07
CA ILE A 35 41.09 -10.58 -23.76
C ILE A 35 41.59 -9.21 -24.21
N LYS A 36 42.07 -8.41 -23.28
CA LYS A 36 42.61 -7.09 -23.57
C LYS A 36 44.10 -7.11 -23.79
N GLN A 37 44.81 -7.83 -22.94
CA GLN A 37 46.27 -7.90 -23.00
C GLN A 37 46.75 -9.27 -22.53
N LEU A 38 47.82 -9.75 -23.12
CA LEU A 38 48.52 -10.98 -22.73
C LEU A 38 49.83 -10.64 -22.04
N PHE A 39 50.14 -11.41 -20.98
CA PHE A 39 51.36 -11.23 -20.20
C PHE A 39 52.19 -12.55 -20.22
N PRO A 40 53.46 -12.50 -19.87
CA PRO A 40 54.31 -13.70 -19.74
C PRO A 40 53.70 -14.67 -18.68
N GLY A 41 53.95 -15.97 -18.85
CA GLY A 41 53.47 -16.99 -17.90
C GLY A 41 52.00 -17.37 -18.06
N GLN A 42 51.42 -17.24 -19.27
CA GLN A 42 50.03 -17.54 -19.60
C GLN A 42 49.01 -16.64 -18.84
N MET A 43 49.45 -15.50 -18.38
CA MET A 43 48.57 -14.53 -17.75
C MET A 43 47.90 -13.61 -18.79
N ALA A 44 46.65 -13.23 -18.55
CA ALA A 44 45.93 -12.30 -19.42
C ALA A 44 45.06 -11.33 -18.61
N GLU A 45 44.95 -10.12 -19.12
CA GLU A 45 43.91 -9.17 -18.68
C GLU A 45 42.60 -9.50 -19.44
N VAL A 46 41.60 -9.93 -18.70
CA VAL A 46 40.28 -10.26 -19.22
C VAL A 46 39.29 -9.20 -18.76
N GLN A 47 38.54 -8.64 -19.69
CA GLN A 47 37.47 -7.70 -19.43
C GLN A 47 36.12 -8.44 -19.40
N ILE A 48 35.38 -8.25 -18.28
CA ILE A 48 34.01 -8.74 -18.08
C ILE A 48 33.11 -7.52 -17.85
N GLY A 49 32.28 -7.18 -18.83
CA GLY A 49 31.51 -5.93 -18.78
C GLY A 49 32.42 -4.70 -18.63
N ASN A 50 32.29 -3.98 -17.52
CA ASN A 50 33.11 -2.80 -17.22
C ASN A 50 34.31 -3.06 -16.29
N GLN A 51 34.52 -4.33 -15.88
CA GLN A 51 35.61 -4.67 -14.96
C GLN A 51 36.70 -5.46 -15.67
N LYS A 52 37.95 -5.26 -15.19
CA LYS A 52 39.12 -5.96 -15.69
C LYS A 52 39.71 -6.81 -14.58
N LEU A 53 40.14 -8.00 -14.93
CA LEU A 53 40.79 -8.93 -14.01
C LEU A 53 42.01 -9.60 -14.71
N ILE A 54 42.96 -10.00 -13.90
CA ILE A 54 44.12 -10.77 -14.36
C ILE A 54 43.87 -12.24 -14.03
N ALA A 55 43.99 -13.10 -15.03
CA ALA A 55 43.75 -14.53 -14.87
C ALA A 55 44.80 -15.34 -15.66
N LYS A 56 45.07 -16.57 -15.19
CA LYS A 56 45.88 -17.55 -15.89
C LYS A 56 45.00 -18.31 -16.87
N LEU A 57 45.46 -18.42 -18.10
CA LEU A 57 44.75 -19.09 -19.19
C LEU A 57 45.39 -20.46 -19.43
N GLU A 58 44.53 -21.47 -19.63
CA GLU A 58 45.03 -22.86 -19.93
C GLU A 58 45.62 -23.00 -21.35
N VAL A 59 45.24 -22.14 -22.29
CA VAL A 59 45.59 -22.21 -23.70
C VAL A 59 46.01 -20.84 -24.22
N PRO A 60 47.01 -20.76 -25.14
CA PRO A 60 47.40 -19.50 -25.79
C PRO A 60 46.26 -18.92 -26.61
N MET A 61 46.00 -17.61 -26.45
CA MET A 61 44.90 -16.87 -27.08
C MET A 61 45.41 -15.61 -27.80
N LYS A 62 44.50 -14.95 -28.54
CA LYS A 62 44.79 -13.67 -29.18
C LYS A 62 44.16 -12.53 -28.38
N ALA A 63 44.90 -11.44 -28.18
CA ALA A 63 44.35 -10.21 -27.61
C ALA A 63 43.32 -9.61 -28.58
N GLY A 64 42.24 -9.10 -28.05
CA GLY A 64 41.11 -8.56 -28.81
C GLY A 64 39.91 -9.53 -28.97
N ASP A 65 40.14 -10.83 -28.90
CA ASP A 65 39.09 -11.82 -29.06
C ASP A 65 38.25 -11.98 -27.82
N SER A 66 36.99 -12.40 -28.00
CA SER A 66 36.04 -12.66 -26.95
C SER A 66 35.71 -14.15 -26.87
N TYR A 67 35.64 -14.70 -25.67
CA TYR A 67 35.44 -16.12 -25.39
C TYR A 67 34.43 -16.31 -24.24
N TYR A 68 33.87 -17.52 -24.16
CA TYR A 68 33.22 -18.00 -22.95
C TYR A 68 34.23 -18.75 -22.10
N PHE A 69 34.40 -18.29 -20.86
CA PHE A 69 35.30 -18.86 -19.88
C PHE A 69 34.54 -19.56 -18.78
N GLN A 70 35.12 -20.61 -18.23
CA GLN A 70 34.73 -21.19 -16.95
C GLN A 70 35.83 -20.93 -15.93
N VAL A 71 35.46 -20.57 -14.73
CA VAL A 71 36.38 -20.42 -13.62
C VAL A 71 36.78 -21.81 -13.15
N ASN A 72 38.05 -22.18 -13.29
CA ASN A 72 38.58 -23.47 -12.86
C ASN A 72 39.02 -23.42 -11.39
N ALA A 73 39.68 -22.34 -11.00
CA ALA A 73 40.07 -22.08 -9.62
C ALA A 73 40.12 -20.56 -9.36
N VAL A 74 39.80 -20.16 -8.12
CA VAL A 74 39.85 -18.74 -7.70
C VAL A 74 41.11 -18.45 -6.87
N LYS A 75 41.64 -19.46 -6.17
CA LYS A 75 42.84 -19.36 -5.32
C LYS A 75 43.82 -20.48 -5.65
N PRO A 76 45.15 -20.27 -5.60
CA PRO A 76 45.85 -19.01 -5.26
C PRO A 76 45.83 -17.97 -6.35
N GLU A 77 45.60 -18.35 -7.60
CA GLU A 77 45.48 -17.50 -8.79
C GLU A 77 44.20 -17.83 -9.53
N LEU A 78 43.54 -16.84 -10.12
CA LEU A 78 42.37 -17.04 -10.95
C LEU A 78 42.75 -17.82 -12.22
N GLN A 79 42.22 -19.02 -12.36
CA GLN A 79 42.44 -19.89 -13.55
C GLN A 79 41.16 -19.94 -14.37
N LEU A 80 41.30 -19.69 -15.67
CA LEU A 80 40.20 -19.69 -16.62
C LEU A 80 40.40 -20.76 -17.69
N LYS A 81 39.40 -21.61 -17.85
CA LYS A 81 39.28 -22.61 -18.91
C LYS A 81 38.39 -22.07 -20.02
N ILE A 82 38.75 -22.28 -21.27
CA ILE A 82 37.89 -21.94 -22.41
C ILE A 82 36.83 -23.04 -22.58
N ILE A 83 35.58 -22.59 -22.72
CA ILE A 83 34.47 -23.51 -23.02
C ILE A 83 34.02 -23.38 -24.47
N SER A 84 34.17 -22.20 -25.08
CA SER A 84 33.78 -21.95 -26.48
C SER A 84 34.82 -21.06 -27.17
N GLY A 85 35.10 -21.38 -28.46
CA GLY A 85 36.04 -20.61 -29.29
C GLY A 85 35.65 -19.16 -29.53
N PRO A 86 36.48 -18.40 -30.29
CA PRO A 86 36.28 -16.97 -30.48
C PRO A 86 34.89 -16.71 -31.07
N THR A 87 34.12 -15.86 -30.38
CA THR A 87 32.79 -15.44 -30.83
C THR A 87 32.92 -14.33 -31.88
N GLN A 88 32.99 -14.70 -33.14
CA GLN A 88 32.78 -13.75 -34.24
C GLN A 88 31.30 -13.68 -34.61
N ALA A 89 30.84 -12.49 -34.96
CA ALA A 89 29.43 -12.16 -35.13
C ALA A 89 28.71 -12.89 -36.31
N THR A 90 29.40 -13.74 -37.06
CA THR A 90 28.92 -14.33 -38.35
C THR A 90 28.73 -15.83 -38.36
N ASP A 91 29.09 -16.56 -37.31
CA ASP A 91 29.00 -18.04 -37.32
C ASP A 91 27.72 -18.57 -36.67
N GLY A 92 27.06 -19.52 -37.30
CA GLY A 92 25.84 -20.17 -36.85
C GLY A 92 25.92 -20.69 -35.40
N GLN A 93 24.91 -20.39 -34.60
CA GLN A 93 24.88 -20.67 -33.14
C GLN A 93 24.78 -22.16 -32.76
N ALA A 94 24.23 -23.00 -33.63
CA ALA A 94 23.89 -24.37 -33.30
C ALA A 94 25.11 -25.29 -33.01
N PRO A 95 26.22 -25.28 -33.77
CA PRO A 95 27.35 -26.18 -33.49
C PRO A 95 28.14 -25.78 -32.23
N LYS A 96 28.05 -24.50 -31.82
CA LYS A 96 28.72 -23.99 -30.60
C LYS A 96 27.98 -24.38 -29.31
N LEU A 97 26.65 -24.52 -29.38
CA LEU A 97 25.83 -24.95 -28.25
C LEU A 97 26.10 -26.39 -27.83
N GLY A 98 26.21 -27.30 -28.80
CA GLY A 98 26.50 -28.72 -28.54
C GLY A 98 27.81 -28.93 -27.81
N GLY A 99 28.89 -28.27 -28.27
CA GLY A 99 30.19 -28.30 -27.61
C GLY A 99 30.20 -27.72 -26.20
N LEU A 100 29.44 -26.66 -25.97
CA LEU A 100 29.26 -26.06 -24.64
C LEU A 100 28.52 -27.01 -23.67
N MET A 101 27.46 -27.67 -24.17
CA MET A 101 26.70 -28.64 -23.36
C MET A 101 27.57 -29.83 -22.99
N ASP A 102 28.37 -30.33 -23.92
CA ASP A 102 29.29 -31.44 -23.65
C ASP A 102 30.41 -31.03 -22.68
N ALA A 103 31.00 -29.86 -22.86
CA ALA A 103 32.06 -29.34 -21.97
C ALA A 103 31.59 -29.12 -20.53
N MET A 104 30.34 -28.74 -20.34
CA MET A 104 29.75 -28.53 -19.02
C MET A 104 28.94 -29.75 -18.52
N GLN A 105 28.89 -30.83 -19.25
CA GLN A 105 28.11 -32.03 -18.93
C GLN A 105 26.63 -31.70 -18.65
N LEU A 106 26.01 -30.91 -19.54
CA LEU A 106 24.63 -30.52 -19.44
C LEU A 106 23.72 -31.45 -20.29
N PRO A 107 22.46 -31.64 -19.86
CA PRO A 107 21.50 -32.44 -20.63
C PRO A 107 21.14 -31.75 -21.95
N LYS A 108 21.02 -32.55 -23.03
CA LYS A 108 20.70 -32.04 -24.38
C LYS A 108 19.20 -31.93 -24.61
N THR A 109 18.51 -31.25 -23.73
CA THR A 109 17.05 -31.00 -23.79
C THR A 109 16.74 -29.71 -24.55
N PRO A 110 15.53 -29.56 -25.11
CA PRO A 110 15.10 -28.33 -25.76
C PRO A 110 15.10 -27.14 -24.80
N GLU A 111 14.76 -27.36 -23.53
CA GLU A 111 14.77 -26.35 -22.48
C GLU A 111 16.18 -25.84 -22.18
N MET A 112 17.15 -26.76 -22.05
CA MET A 112 18.56 -26.39 -21.84
C MET A 112 19.12 -25.65 -23.06
N GLN A 113 18.78 -26.04 -24.28
CA GLN A 113 19.18 -25.32 -25.49
C GLN A 113 18.62 -23.90 -25.53
N ALA A 114 17.34 -23.73 -25.21
CA ALA A 114 16.69 -22.42 -25.11
C ALA A 114 17.34 -21.54 -24.03
N LEU A 115 17.60 -22.12 -22.85
CA LEU A 115 18.26 -21.44 -21.73
C LEU A 115 19.66 -20.97 -22.11
N LEU A 116 20.50 -21.86 -22.65
CA LEU A 116 21.86 -21.53 -23.06
C LEU A 116 21.88 -20.45 -24.16
N THR A 117 20.98 -20.56 -25.14
CA THR A 117 20.84 -19.53 -26.19
C THR A 117 20.53 -18.17 -25.59
N PHE A 118 19.61 -18.13 -24.61
CA PHE A 118 19.25 -16.89 -23.91
C PHE A 118 20.40 -16.35 -23.05
N VAL A 119 21.05 -17.22 -22.27
CA VAL A 119 22.19 -16.89 -21.40
C VAL A 119 23.36 -16.34 -22.23
N MET A 120 23.68 -16.98 -23.36
CA MET A 120 24.73 -16.51 -24.27
C MET A 120 24.40 -15.18 -24.92
N LYS A 121 23.16 -15.01 -25.41
CA LYS A 121 22.71 -13.77 -26.04
C LYS A 121 22.79 -12.59 -25.07
N ASN A 122 22.39 -12.79 -23.82
CA ASN A 122 22.36 -11.75 -22.79
C ASN A 122 23.63 -11.69 -21.94
N LYS A 123 24.63 -12.57 -22.21
CA LYS A 123 25.93 -12.63 -21.48
C LYS A 123 25.75 -12.81 -19.97
N ILE A 124 24.79 -13.62 -19.55
CA ILE A 124 24.45 -13.86 -18.15
C ILE A 124 25.47 -14.84 -17.55
N PRO A 125 26.16 -14.51 -16.45
CA PRO A 125 27.07 -15.44 -15.78
C PRO A 125 26.29 -16.48 -15.00
N MET A 126 26.53 -17.78 -15.25
CA MET A 126 25.84 -18.89 -14.55
C MET A 126 26.81 -20.02 -14.22
N THR A 127 26.52 -20.74 -13.13
CA THR A 127 27.21 -22.00 -12.80
C THR A 127 26.47 -23.17 -13.44
N ARG A 128 27.13 -24.36 -13.48
CA ARG A 128 26.50 -25.59 -13.95
C ARG A 128 25.23 -25.92 -13.12
N GLU A 129 25.33 -25.78 -11.79
CA GLU A 129 24.23 -26.05 -10.87
C GLU A 129 23.05 -25.13 -11.17
N ASN A 130 23.29 -23.82 -11.31
CA ASN A 130 22.24 -22.85 -11.63
C ASN A 130 21.59 -23.13 -13.00
N LEU A 131 22.35 -23.63 -13.98
CA LEU A 131 21.80 -24.01 -15.27
C LEU A 131 20.87 -25.24 -15.16
N LEU A 132 21.22 -26.23 -14.33
CA LEU A 132 20.38 -27.40 -14.09
C LEU A 132 19.09 -27.05 -13.33
N GLU A 133 19.19 -26.18 -12.31
CA GLU A 133 18.03 -25.69 -11.57
C GLU A 133 17.12 -24.84 -12.47
N ALA A 134 17.69 -23.95 -13.28
CA ALA A 134 16.95 -23.13 -14.23
C ALA A 134 16.26 -23.98 -15.31
N GLU A 135 16.89 -25.08 -15.78
CA GLU A 135 16.25 -26.02 -16.71
C GLU A 135 15.04 -26.69 -16.05
N ALA A 136 15.18 -27.16 -14.81
CA ALA A 136 14.06 -27.74 -14.06
C ALA A 136 12.89 -26.77 -13.93
N MET A 137 13.19 -25.50 -13.63
CA MET A 137 12.18 -24.42 -13.58
C MET A 137 11.50 -24.20 -14.93
N LEU A 138 12.26 -24.20 -16.05
CA LEU A 138 11.68 -24.04 -17.39
C LEU A 138 10.78 -25.21 -17.79
N LYS A 139 11.07 -26.45 -17.33
CA LYS A 139 10.22 -27.62 -17.57
C LYS A 139 8.87 -27.53 -16.85
N SER A 140 8.81 -26.84 -15.70
CA SER A 140 7.56 -26.67 -14.94
C SER A 140 6.61 -25.64 -15.55
N VAL A 141 7.05 -24.87 -16.57
CA VAL A 141 6.30 -23.75 -17.13
C VAL A 141 5.76 -24.10 -18.52
N PRO A 142 4.50 -23.76 -18.86
CA PRO A 142 3.95 -23.93 -20.20
C PRO A 142 4.77 -23.19 -21.26
N ALA A 143 4.80 -23.75 -22.50
CA ALA A 143 5.57 -23.17 -23.60
C ALA A 143 5.23 -21.70 -23.90
N ALA A 144 3.98 -21.29 -23.68
CA ALA A 144 3.53 -19.91 -23.88
C ALA A 144 4.19 -18.90 -22.92
N ALA A 145 4.56 -19.32 -21.70
CA ALA A 145 5.18 -18.46 -20.67
C ALA A 145 6.71 -18.64 -20.60
N ARG A 146 7.33 -19.29 -21.59
CA ARG A 146 8.77 -19.58 -21.59
C ARG A 146 9.65 -18.33 -21.67
N ASN A 147 9.20 -17.30 -22.37
CA ASN A 147 9.95 -16.04 -22.46
C ASN A 147 9.94 -15.28 -21.12
N GLU A 148 8.80 -15.25 -20.45
CA GLU A 148 8.65 -14.67 -19.11
C GLU A 148 9.48 -15.45 -18.08
N ALA A 149 9.54 -16.77 -18.20
CA ALA A 149 10.35 -17.64 -17.36
C ALA A 149 11.86 -17.37 -17.55
N LEU A 150 12.33 -17.21 -18.78
CA LEU A 150 13.73 -16.83 -19.06
C LEU A 150 14.08 -15.44 -18.51
N ALA A 151 13.17 -14.46 -18.62
CA ALA A 151 13.34 -13.15 -18.03
C ALA A 151 13.41 -13.22 -16.49
N SER A 152 12.59 -14.07 -15.86
CA SER A 152 12.62 -14.30 -14.41
C SER A 152 13.94 -14.92 -13.95
N ILE A 153 14.48 -15.89 -14.70
CA ILE A 153 15.80 -16.49 -14.44
C ILE A 153 16.90 -15.43 -14.53
N GLN A 154 16.86 -14.56 -15.53
CA GLN A 154 17.80 -13.45 -15.63
C GLN A 154 17.75 -12.54 -14.39
N LYS A 155 16.55 -12.20 -13.92
CA LYS A 155 16.37 -11.39 -12.71
C LYS A 155 16.91 -12.08 -11.45
N ILE A 156 16.77 -13.40 -11.30
CA ILE A 156 17.37 -14.15 -10.18
C ILE A 156 18.89 -13.92 -10.15
N VAL A 157 19.55 -14.01 -11.30
CA VAL A 157 21.01 -13.78 -11.40
C VAL A 157 21.37 -12.32 -11.12
N GLU A 158 20.67 -11.37 -11.73
CA GLU A 158 20.91 -9.94 -11.57
C GLU A 158 20.76 -9.48 -10.12
N LEU A 159 19.72 -9.98 -9.43
CA LEU A 159 19.43 -9.69 -8.04
C LEU A 159 20.23 -10.55 -7.05
N LYS A 160 21.04 -11.50 -7.56
CA LYS A 160 21.83 -12.47 -6.77
C LYS A 160 20.97 -13.26 -5.78
N LEU A 161 19.75 -13.60 -6.16
CA LEU A 161 18.86 -14.41 -5.36
C LEU A 161 19.24 -15.90 -5.45
N PRO A 162 18.95 -16.68 -4.40
CA PRO A 162 19.05 -18.14 -4.50
C PRO A 162 18.13 -18.69 -5.60
N PHE A 163 18.62 -19.68 -6.35
CA PHE A 163 17.82 -20.40 -7.33
C PHE A 163 16.87 -21.35 -6.60
N THR A 164 15.70 -20.83 -6.23
CA THR A 164 14.60 -21.59 -5.60
C THR A 164 13.34 -21.45 -6.42
N GLU A 165 12.49 -22.48 -6.38
CA GLU A 165 11.21 -22.44 -7.06
C GLU A 165 10.33 -21.29 -6.57
N ALA A 166 10.36 -20.95 -5.27
CA ALA A 166 9.64 -19.84 -4.69
C ALA A 166 10.06 -18.49 -5.28
N ASN A 167 11.37 -18.22 -5.40
CA ASN A 167 11.89 -17.00 -6.01
C ASN A 167 11.54 -16.94 -7.51
N PHE A 168 11.70 -18.05 -8.22
CA PHE A 168 11.36 -18.14 -9.63
C PHE A 168 9.87 -17.86 -9.87
N ARG A 169 8.97 -18.56 -9.18
CA ARG A 169 7.51 -18.35 -9.31
C ARG A 169 7.09 -16.95 -8.93
N SER A 170 7.70 -16.38 -7.87
CA SER A 170 7.40 -14.99 -7.45
C SER A 170 7.77 -13.98 -8.53
N LEU A 171 8.95 -14.12 -9.16
CA LEU A 171 9.38 -13.24 -10.25
C LEU A 171 8.57 -13.48 -11.53
N LEU A 172 8.26 -14.73 -11.85
CA LEU A 172 7.39 -15.09 -12.98
C LEU A 172 6.00 -14.47 -12.82
N GLY A 173 5.47 -14.45 -11.59
CA GLY A 173 4.20 -13.80 -11.27
C GLY A 173 4.18 -12.30 -11.61
N VAL A 174 5.29 -11.58 -11.46
CA VAL A 174 5.39 -10.16 -11.84
C VAL A 174 5.30 -9.96 -13.36
N GLU A 175 5.83 -10.88 -14.14
CA GLU A 175 5.85 -10.80 -15.60
C GLU A 175 4.50 -11.18 -16.25
N THR A 176 3.55 -11.75 -15.47
CA THR A 176 2.23 -12.11 -15.99
C THR A 176 1.41 -10.87 -16.33
N LYS A 177 0.56 -11.00 -17.35
CA LYS A 177 -0.31 -9.89 -17.83
C LYS A 177 -1.50 -9.62 -16.91
N GLU A 178 -1.79 -10.52 -16.00
CA GLU A 178 -2.91 -10.37 -15.07
C GLU A 178 -2.59 -9.34 -13.99
N GLY A 179 -3.52 -8.42 -13.75
CA GLY A 179 -3.42 -7.46 -12.66
C GLY A 179 -3.62 -8.13 -11.29
N LEU A 180 -3.09 -7.50 -10.24
CA LEU A 180 -3.25 -8.01 -8.87
C LEU A 180 -4.73 -8.07 -8.45
N HIS A 181 -5.56 -7.13 -8.92
CA HIS A 181 -7.01 -7.17 -8.70
C HIS A 181 -7.66 -8.45 -9.24
N SER A 182 -7.25 -8.91 -10.44
CA SER A 182 -7.77 -10.15 -11.04
C SER A 182 -7.42 -11.36 -10.18
N VAL A 183 -6.18 -11.43 -9.72
CA VAL A 183 -5.69 -12.54 -8.88
C VAL A 183 -6.41 -12.56 -7.53
N LEU A 184 -6.63 -11.39 -6.90
CA LEU A 184 -7.39 -11.28 -5.66
C LEU A 184 -8.87 -11.64 -5.85
N ALA A 185 -9.48 -11.27 -6.98
CA ALA A 185 -10.85 -11.66 -7.30
C ALA A 185 -10.97 -13.19 -7.51
N SER A 186 -10.00 -13.81 -8.17
CA SER A 186 -9.92 -15.27 -8.34
C SER A 186 -9.81 -15.99 -6.99
N LEU A 187 -8.95 -15.50 -6.09
CA LEU A 187 -8.86 -16.00 -4.70
C LEU A 187 -10.21 -15.90 -3.97
N LYS A 188 -10.87 -14.73 -4.05
CA LYS A 188 -12.19 -14.52 -3.42
C LYS A 188 -13.23 -15.52 -3.92
N ASN A 189 -13.28 -15.73 -5.24
CA ASN A 189 -14.22 -16.68 -5.85
C ASN A 189 -13.93 -18.12 -5.41
N SER A 190 -12.67 -18.55 -5.43
CA SER A 190 -12.27 -19.88 -4.96
C SER A 190 -12.58 -20.08 -3.47
N LEU A 191 -12.35 -19.06 -2.63
CA LEU A 191 -12.66 -19.08 -1.20
C LEU A 191 -14.17 -19.19 -0.94
N LEU A 192 -15.01 -18.50 -1.71
CA LEU A 192 -16.46 -18.57 -1.58
C LEU A 192 -17.02 -19.92 -2.02
N ALA A 193 -16.42 -20.54 -3.03
CA ALA A 193 -16.80 -21.85 -3.57
C ALA A 193 -16.38 -23.02 -2.67
N ASP A 194 -15.32 -22.86 -1.87
CA ASP A 194 -14.80 -23.93 -1.03
C ASP A 194 -15.61 -24.07 0.26
N ALA A 195 -16.23 -25.25 0.44
CA ALA A 195 -17.02 -25.57 1.63
C ALA A 195 -16.18 -26.15 2.79
N ALA A 196 -14.93 -26.55 2.53
CA ALA A 196 -14.07 -27.16 3.54
C ALA A 196 -13.40 -26.14 4.46
N VAL A 197 -13.32 -24.88 4.03
CA VAL A 197 -12.73 -23.79 4.83
C VAL A 197 -13.63 -23.42 6.00
N SER A 198 -13.05 -23.35 7.20
CA SER A 198 -13.80 -22.91 8.38
C SER A 198 -14.35 -21.48 8.18
N SER A 199 -15.55 -21.22 8.72
CA SER A 199 -16.19 -19.90 8.62
C SER A 199 -15.28 -18.80 9.17
N GLN A 200 -14.55 -19.05 10.25
CA GLN A 200 -13.64 -18.09 10.86
C GLN A 200 -12.49 -17.66 9.92
N VAL A 201 -11.84 -18.62 9.26
CA VAL A 201 -10.76 -18.33 8.29
C VAL A 201 -11.32 -17.62 7.05
N LYS A 202 -12.47 -18.08 6.56
CA LYS A 202 -13.17 -17.47 5.43
C LYS A 202 -13.51 -16.02 5.70
N ASP A 203 -14.14 -15.74 6.86
CA ASP A 203 -14.54 -14.38 7.24
C ASP A 203 -13.34 -13.47 7.44
N ALA A 204 -12.24 -13.98 8.01
CA ALA A 204 -11.03 -13.23 8.23
C ALA A 204 -10.35 -12.82 6.90
N ILE A 205 -10.23 -13.73 5.93
CA ILE A 205 -9.67 -13.42 4.61
C ILE A 205 -10.58 -12.45 3.85
N LEU A 206 -11.90 -12.66 3.87
CA LEU A 206 -12.86 -11.76 3.23
C LEU A 206 -12.79 -10.36 3.83
N ALA A 207 -12.66 -10.23 5.17
CA ALA A 207 -12.50 -8.94 5.84
C ALA A 207 -11.21 -8.23 5.42
N ALA A 208 -10.10 -8.96 5.26
CA ALA A 208 -8.84 -8.39 4.77
C ALA A 208 -8.98 -7.90 3.32
N LEU A 209 -9.62 -8.68 2.45
CA LEU A 209 -9.90 -8.32 1.06
C LEU A 209 -10.82 -7.09 0.96
N ASP A 210 -11.87 -7.01 1.78
CA ASP A 210 -12.80 -5.87 1.81
C ASP A 210 -12.10 -4.59 2.30
N LYS A 211 -11.22 -4.67 3.32
CA LYS A 211 -10.40 -3.54 3.75
C LYS A 211 -9.49 -3.01 2.63
N MET A 212 -8.99 -3.90 1.78
CA MET A 212 -8.16 -3.52 0.62
C MET A 212 -9.00 -2.92 -0.52
N ALA A 213 -10.17 -3.51 -0.80
CA ALA A 213 -11.06 -3.06 -1.86
C ALA A 213 -11.71 -1.70 -1.54
N LYS A 214 -11.98 -1.44 -0.26
CA LYS A 214 -12.69 -0.24 0.18
C LYS A 214 -11.89 0.52 1.26
N PRO A 215 -10.70 1.07 0.94
CA PRO A 215 -9.84 1.70 1.94
C PRO A 215 -10.47 2.94 2.60
N LEU A 216 -11.46 3.58 1.94
CA LEU A 216 -12.21 4.72 2.48
C LEU A 216 -13.56 4.32 3.09
N MET A 217 -13.81 3.02 3.29
CA MET A 217 -15.09 2.51 3.82
C MET A 217 -15.51 3.17 5.13
N GLN A 218 -14.54 3.44 6.01
CA GLN A 218 -14.84 4.10 7.30
C GLN A 218 -15.32 5.56 7.12
N ALA A 219 -14.78 6.28 6.14
CA ALA A 219 -15.23 7.63 5.81
C ALA A 219 -16.63 7.59 5.20
N THR A 220 -16.86 6.68 4.25
CA THR A 220 -18.19 6.44 3.67
C THR A 220 -19.21 6.03 4.74
N GLY A 221 -18.82 5.12 5.64
CA GLY A 221 -19.66 4.72 6.77
C GLY A 221 -19.98 5.86 7.72
N GLY A 222 -19.01 6.75 7.98
CA GLY A 222 -19.22 7.96 8.77
C GLY A 222 -20.23 8.92 8.13
N ALA A 223 -20.06 9.22 6.84
CA ALA A 223 -20.98 10.07 6.09
C ALA A 223 -22.40 9.45 6.02
N LEU A 224 -22.48 8.14 5.79
CA LEU A 224 -23.74 7.39 5.78
C LEU A 224 -24.42 7.39 7.16
N LEU A 225 -23.65 7.24 8.24
CA LEU A 225 -24.15 7.37 9.61
C LEU A 225 -24.74 8.76 9.87
N GLY A 226 -24.02 9.79 9.45
CA GLY A 226 -24.52 11.17 9.54
C GLY A 226 -25.86 11.32 8.82
N GLN A 227 -25.97 10.89 7.57
CA GLN A 227 -27.21 10.96 6.81
C GLN A 227 -28.34 10.13 7.42
N ALA A 228 -28.04 8.92 7.90
CA ALA A 228 -29.00 8.06 8.55
C ALA A 228 -29.58 8.72 9.81
N LEU A 229 -28.76 9.37 10.62
CA LEU A 229 -29.21 10.07 11.83
C LEU A 229 -30.04 11.33 11.48
N VAL A 230 -29.63 12.10 10.50
CA VAL A 230 -30.42 13.23 10.00
C VAL A 230 -31.79 12.77 9.50
N THR A 231 -31.86 11.68 8.72
CA THR A 231 -33.11 11.06 8.25
C THR A 231 -34.00 10.62 9.43
N LEU A 232 -33.42 9.94 10.42
CA LEU A 232 -34.17 9.48 11.60
C LEU A 232 -34.73 10.63 12.45
N LEU A 233 -33.97 11.72 12.57
CA LEU A 233 -34.34 12.88 13.39
C LEU A 233 -35.18 13.91 12.63
N SER A 234 -35.35 13.72 11.29
CA SER A 234 -36.19 14.56 10.46
C SER A 234 -37.68 14.24 10.65
N ASN A 235 -38.49 15.30 10.77
CA ASN A 235 -39.95 15.18 10.80
C ASN A 235 -40.56 15.23 9.39
N THR A 236 -39.76 15.52 8.35
CA THR A 236 -40.22 15.64 6.96
C THR A 236 -40.10 14.31 6.18
N GLU A 237 -39.32 13.36 6.72
CA GLU A 237 -39.12 12.05 6.10
C GLU A 237 -40.28 11.09 6.34
N SER A 238 -40.55 10.24 5.36
CA SER A 238 -41.61 9.24 5.47
C SER A 238 -41.34 8.26 6.63
N PRO A 239 -42.38 7.80 7.33
CA PRO A 239 -42.23 6.81 8.40
C PRO A 239 -41.56 5.51 7.94
N GLU A 240 -41.78 5.10 6.70
CA GLU A 240 -41.19 3.90 6.09
C GLU A 240 -39.66 4.07 5.92
N ASN A 241 -39.20 5.21 5.39
CA ASN A 241 -37.77 5.49 5.26
C ASN A 241 -37.07 5.56 6.62
N ARG A 242 -37.71 6.20 7.59
CA ARG A 242 -37.21 6.27 8.97
C ARG A 242 -37.12 4.89 9.61
N PHE A 243 -38.13 4.03 9.40
CA PHE A 243 -38.11 2.66 9.91
C PHE A 243 -36.99 1.82 9.26
N SER A 244 -36.86 1.86 7.93
CA SER A 244 -35.81 1.14 7.21
C SER A 244 -34.39 1.61 7.64
N THR A 245 -34.21 2.91 7.81
CA THR A 245 -32.96 3.50 8.31
C THR A 245 -32.65 3.05 9.74
N LEU A 246 -33.67 3.00 10.62
CA LEU A 246 -33.53 2.48 11.98
C LEU A 246 -33.09 1.02 11.98
N GLN A 247 -33.69 0.17 11.14
CA GLN A 247 -33.32 -1.25 11.02
C GLN A 247 -31.87 -1.40 10.51
N MET A 248 -31.46 -0.61 9.53
CA MET A 248 -30.08 -0.60 9.04
C MET A 248 -29.09 -0.27 10.17
N LEU A 249 -29.35 0.77 10.97
CA LEU A 249 -28.48 1.14 12.09
C LEU A 249 -28.45 0.09 13.21
N LYS A 250 -29.57 -0.61 13.45
CA LYS A 250 -29.64 -1.74 14.40
C LYS A 250 -28.84 -2.94 13.88
N ASN A 251 -28.98 -3.28 12.61
CA ASN A 251 -28.27 -4.40 11.99
C ASN A 251 -26.74 -4.16 11.97
N ALA A 252 -26.31 -2.90 11.83
CA ALA A 252 -24.92 -2.51 11.92
C ALA A 252 -24.40 -2.40 13.38
N GLY A 253 -25.27 -2.64 14.38
CA GLY A 253 -24.90 -2.54 15.78
C GLY A 253 -24.60 -1.11 16.27
N VAL A 254 -24.96 -0.08 15.50
CA VAL A 254 -24.81 1.33 15.89
C VAL A 254 -25.85 1.72 16.92
N LEU A 255 -27.09 1.28 16.75
CA LEU A 255 -28.16 1.45 17.73
C LEU A 255 -28.52 0.10 18.39
N PRO A 256 -28.93 0.14 19.65
CA PRO A 256 -29.28 -1.09 20.36
C PRO A 256 -30.53 -1.76 19.77
N PRO A 257 -30.68 -3.10 19.87
CA PRO A 257 -31.78 -3.85 19.27
C PRO A 257 -33.16 -3.38 19.70
N GLN A 258 -33.31 -2.86 20.94
CA GLN A 258 -34.57 -2.37 21.50
C GLN A 258 -34.98 -0.98 21.01
N ALA A 259 -34.12 -0.30 20.20
CA ALA A 259 -34.47 1.00 19.64
C ALA A 259 -35.68 0.88 18.69
N SER A 260 -36.62 1.81 18.84
CA SER A 260 -37.80 1.98 18.00
C SER A 260 -38.01 3.46 17.68
N LEU A 261 -38.81 3.78 16.69
CA LEU A 261 -39.13 5.17 16.37
C LEU A 261 -39.83 5.88 17.55
N ALA A 262 -40.57 5.14 18.37
CA ALA A 262 -41.29 5.69 19.54
C ALA A 262 -40.33 6.06 20.68
N ASN A 263 -39.26 5.28 20.91
CA ASN A 263 -38.32 5.50 22.01
C ASN A 263 -36.97 6.05 21.56
N LEU A 264 -36.84 6.44 20.29
CA LEU A 264 -35.56 6.86 19.70
C LEU A 264 -34.89 7.99 20.49
N GLN A 265 -35.65 8.99 20.90
CA GLN A 265 -35.16 10.12 21.67
C GLN A 265 -34.57 9.69 23.01
N GLN A 266 -35.27 8.79 23.70
CA GLN A 266 -34.80 8.25 24.98
C GLN A 266 -33.54 7.39 24.79
N VAL A 267 -33.47 6.57 23.73
CA VAL A 267 -32.31 5.75 23.42
C VAL A 267 -31.09 6.62 23.11
N LEU A 268 -31.23 7.63 22.26
CA LEU A 268 -30.12 8.54 21.93
C LEU A 268 -29.61 9.31 23.16
N THR A 269 -30.55 9.78 24.00
CA THR A 269 -30.18 10.44 25.25
C THR A 269 -29.47 9.49 26.22
N SER A 270 -29.92 8.25 26.33
CA SER A 270 -29.27 7.25 27.20
C SER A 270 -27.86 6.87 26.70
N LEU A 271 -27.67 6.74 25.40
CA LEU A 271 -26.33 6.49 24.81
C LEU A 271 -25.37 7.65 25.12
N LEU A 272 -25.83 8.88 24.93
CA LEU A 272 -25.03 10.08 25.23
C LEU A 272 -24.66 10.16 26.72
N THR A 273 -25.61 9.93 27.62
CA THR A 273 -25.35 10.01 29.07
C THR A 273 -24.55 8.84 29.63
N ALA A 274 -24.65 7.65 29.02
CA ALA A 274 -23.84 6.47 29.38
C ALA A 274 -22.36 6.65 29.07
N THR A 275 -22.02 7.52 28.11
CA THR A 275 -20.63 7.83 27.76
C THR A 275 -19.85 8.39 28.97
N GLY A 276 -20.54 9.06 29.91
CA GLY A 276 -19.93 9.60 31.14
C GLY A 276 -19.61 8.56 32.22
N ASP A 277 -20.24 7.38 32.22
CA ASP A 277 -20.09 6.38 33.28
C ASP A 277 -19.01 5.31 32.98
N SER A 278 -18.79 4.99 31.71
CA SER A 278 -17.97 3.84 31.30
C SER A 278 -16.47 3.99 31.61
N MET A 279 -15.97 5.17 31.92
CA MET A 279 -14.56 5.38 32.28
C MET A 279 -14.28 5.41 33.80
N ARG A 280 -15.30 5.36 34.65
CA ARG A 280 -15.12 5.30 36.12
C ARG A 280 -14.96 3.88 36.66
N THR A 281 -15.23 2.85 35.86
CA THR A 281 -15.24 1.43 36.32
C THR A 281 -13.92 0.68 36.17
N HIS A 282 -12.81 1.33 35.81
CA HIS A 282 -11.48 0.73 35.80
C HIS A 282 -10.54 1.27 36.88
N ALA A 283 -11.04 1.59 38.07
CA ALA A 283 -10.24 1.69 39.27
C ALA A 283 -10.51 0.43 40.11
N PRO A 284 -9.58 -0.52 40.25
CA PRO A 284 -9.73 -1.59 41.21
C PRO A 284 -9.49 -1.02 42.61
N LEU A 285 -10.52 -1.00 43.44
CA LEU A 285 -10.38 -1.01 44.87
C LEU A 285 -10.03 -2.43 45.28
N ASP A 286 -8.74 -2.73 45.49
CA ASP A 286 -8.33 -3.57 46.59
C ASP A 286 -6.83 -3.41 46.86
N GLY A 287 -6.55 -3.34 48.15
CA GLY A 287 -5.30 -2.91 48.67
C GLY A 287 -4.21 -4.01 48.69
N ASN A 288 -2.99 -3.54 48.89
CA ASN A 288 -1.74 -4.22 49.25
C ASN A 288 -1.19 -5.22 48.24
N VAL A 289 -0.12 -4.84 47.53
CA VAL A 289 1.23 -5.39 47.63
C VAL A 289 2.21 -4.53 46.81
N ALA A 290 3.38 -4.39 47.32
CA ALA A 290 4.51 -3.54 47.00
C ALA A 290 4.99 -3.49 45.52
N GLN A 291 5.42 -2.28 45.18
CA GLN A 291 6.56 -1.91 44.30
C GLN A 291 6.99 -2.89 43.21
N GLN A 292 6.60 -2.55 41.97
CA GLN A 292 7.51 -2.61 40.84
C GLN A 292 7.12 -1.52 39.81
N VAL A 293 8.09 -0.73 39.42
CA VAL A 293 8.04 0.38 38.49
C VAL A 293 7.61 -0.14 37.12
N SER A 294 6.39 0.13 36.74
CA SER A 294 5.96 0.08 35.33
C SER A 294 5.66 1.50 34.87
N VAL A 295 6.48 2.00 33.97
CA VAL A 295 6.21 3.24 33.22
C VAL A 295 4.97 2.99 32.38
N GLN A 296 3.80 3.28 32.92
CA GLN A 296 2.57 3.39 32.16
C GLN A 296 2.63 4.72 31.39
N THR A 297 2.77 4.61 30.09
CA THR A 297 2.46 5.68 29.16
C THR A 297 0.95 5.99 29.27
N THR A 298 0.58 6.84 30.17
CA THR A 298 -0.76 7.46 30.20
C THR A 298 -0.85 8.32 28.95
N GLN A 299 -1.43 7.78 27.86
CA GLN A 299 -1.91 8.60 26.77
C GLN A 299 -3.02 9.50 27.34
N ALA A 300 -2.71 10.77 27.55
CA ALA A 300 -3.71 11.78 27.89
C ALA A 300 -4.78 11.77 26.80
N LEU A 301 -6.04 11.59 27.19
CA LEU A 301 -7.19 11.70 26.30
C LEU A 301 -7.15 13.06 25.60
N PRO A 302 -7.47 13.13 24.30
CA PRO A 302 -7.58 14.41 23.60
C PRO A 302 -8.58 15.32 24.30
N GLN A 303 -8.30 16.62 24.37
CA GLN A 303 -9.14 17.61 25.05
C GLN A 303 -10.63 17.56 24.64
N SER A 304 -10.91 17.23 23.38
CA SER A 304 -12.28 17.07 22.86
C SER A 304 -13.03 15.86 23.41
N ALA A 305 -12.34 14.80 23.79
CA ALA A 305 -12.99 13.64 24.44
C ALA A 305 -13.33 13.97 25.91
N GLN A 306 -12.51 14.79 26.56
CA GLN A 306 -12.77 15.25 27.91
C GLN A 306 -13.98 16.20 27.96
N SER A 307 -14.10 17.14 27.01
CA SER A 307 -15.23 18.06 26.94
C SER A 307 -16.57 17.36 26.67
N LEU A 308 -16.58 16.32 25.83
CA LEU A 308 -17.80 15.53 25.61
C LEU A 308 -18.20 14.70 26.85
N GLN A 309 -17.23 14.21 27.61
CA GLN A 309 -17.52 13.50 28.88
C GLN A 309 -18.09 14.42 29.93
N GLU A 310 -17.53 15.62 30.07
CA GLU A 310 -18.05 16.66 30.95
C GLU A 310 -19.47 17.05 30.55
N LEU A 311 -19.72 17.22 29.24
CA LEU A 311 -21.05 17.54 28.71
C LEU A 311 -22.04 16.41 29.00
N ALA A 312 -21.67 15.14 28.77
CA ALA A 312 -22.52 13.98 29.09
C ALA A 312 -22.83 13.90 30.60
N THR A 313 -21.83 14.17 31.44
CA THR A 313 -21.99 14.15 32.90
C THR A 313 -22.95 15.24 33.38
N ILE A 314 -22.83 16.46 32.83
CA ILE A 314 -23.71 17.57 33.19
C ILE A 314 -25.12 17.32 32.65
N LEU A 315 -25.30 16.76 31.46
CA LEU A 315 -26.61 16.39 30.93
C LEU A 315 -27.31 15.32 31.80
N LYS A 316 -26.55 14.35 32.31
CA LYS A 316 -27.07 13.37 33.27
C LYS A 316 -27.51 14.04 34.60
N GLN A 317 -26.70 14.98 35.13
CA GLN A 317 -27.06 15.77 36.31
C GLN A 317 -28.33 16.57 36.06
N LEU A 318 -28.44 17.23 34.89
CA LEU A 318 -29.59 18.04 34.51
C LEU A 318 -30.87 17.18 34.39
N GLY A 319 -30.78 15.96 33.79
CA GLY A 319 -31.92 15.07 33.67
C GLY A 319 -32.49 14.58 35.01
N ASN A 320 -31.65 14.54 36.05
CA ASN A 320 -32.03 14.13 37.41
C ASN A 320 -32.27 15.31 38.33
N ALA A 321 -32.13 16.56 37.85
CA ALA A 321 -32.21 17.75 38.65
C ALA A 321 -33.67 18.15 38.96
N SER A 322 -33.94 18.55 40.19
CA SER A 322 -35.19 19.25 40.53
C SER A 322 -35.19 20.66 39.92
N PRO A 323 -36.34 21.29 39.71
CA PRO A 323 -36.41 22.61 39.09
C PRO A 323 -35.52 23.70 39.73
N MET A 324 -35.33 23.62 41.02
CA MET A 324 -34.45 24.54 41.75
C MET A 324 -32.95 24.29 41.48
N GLN A 325 -32.61 23.04 41.10
CA GLN A 325 -31.23 22.61 40.87
C GLN A 325 -30.79 22.71 39.39
N MET A 326 -31.71 22.98 38.47
CA MET A 326 -31.43 23.02 37.03
C MET A 326 -30.51 24.17 36.60
N LYS A 327 -30.51 25.27 37.34
CA LYS A 327 -29.78 26.50 36.97
C LYS A 327 -28.26 26.28 36.83
N ALA A 328 -27.65 25.60 37.80
CA ALA A 328 -26.20 25.38 37.80
C ALA A 328 -25.72 24.47 36.65
N PRO A 329 -26.34 23.31 36.37
CA PRO A 329 -26.00 22.47 35.20
C PRO A 329 -26.22 23.20 33.87
N ILE A 330 -27.27 24.01 33.73
CA ILE A 330 -27.53 24.81 32.51
C ILE A 330 -26.42 25.80 32.26
N GLU A 331 -25.98 26.56 33.26
CA GLU A 331 -24.89 27.51 33.11
C GLU A 331 -23.57 26.81 32.81
N ALA A 332 -23.29 25.67 33.42
CA ALA A 332 -22.12 24.86 33.10
C ALA A 332 -22.15 24.36 31.64
N LEU A 333 -23.30 23.91 31.13
CA LEU A 333 -23.46 23.53 29.72
C LEU A 333 -23.21 24.71 28.76
N LYS A 334 -23.69 25.92 29.10
CA LYS A 334 -23.45 27.11 28.29
C LYS A 334 -21.95 27.42 28.16
N VAL A 335 -21.21 27.30 29.24
CA VAL A 335 -19.76 27.54 29.25
C VAL A 335 -19.04 26.51 28.38
N LEU A 336 -19.38 25.23 28.52
CA LEU A 336 -18.79 24.16 27.71
C LEU A 336 -19.11 24.31 26.22
N LEU A 337 -20.34 24.66 25.86
CA LEU A 337 -20.74 24.88 24.48
C LEU A 337 -19.97 26.00 23.79
N VAL A 338 -19.72 27.09 24.49
CA VAL A 338 -18.93 28.21 23.94
C VAL A 338 -17.50 27.77 23.68
N ALA A 339 -16.93 26.96 24.59
CA ALA A 339 -15.57 26.47 24.50
C ALA A 339 -15.38 25.35 23.48
N GLU A 340 -16.45 24.63 23.07
CA GLU A 340 -16.36 23.46 22.19
C GLU A 340 -15.96 23.84 20.74
N PRO A 341 -14.76 23.49 20.26
CA PRO A 341 -14.26 23.95 18.97
C PRO A 341 -14.90 23.22 17.76
N THR A 342 -15.56 22.11 17.99
CA THR A 342 -16.07 21.22 16.94
C THR A 342 -17.48 21.57 16.50
N LEU A 343 -18.20 22.37 17.27
CA LEU A 343 -19.52 22.87 16.92
C LEU A 343 -19.41 24.19 16.15
N THR A 344 -20.19 24.29 15.08
CA THR A 344 -20.32 25.56 14.34
C THR A 344 -21.03 26.62 15.15
N ASN A 345 -20.83 27.88 14.82
CA ASN A 345 -21.51 28.99 15.51
C ASN A 345 -23.05 28.88 15.44
N VAL A 346 -23.59 28.34 14.33
CA VAL A 346 -25.03 28.11 14.17
C VAL A 346 -25.50 27.04 15.15
N GLN A 347 -24.80 25.93 15.26
CA GLN A 347 -25.13 24.86 16.20
C GLN A 347 -25.04 25.31 17.65
N LYS A 348 -24.02 26.09 18.00
CA LYS A 348 -23.89 26.69 19.33
C LYS A 348 -25.09 27.58 19.65
N THR A 349 -25.51 28.40 18.68
CA THR A 349 -26.67 29.32 18.86
C THR A 349 -27.96 28.53 19.06
N GLU A 350 -28.20 27.45 18.30
CA GLU A 350 -29.37 26.57 18.45
C GLU A 350 -29.39 25.90 19.82
N LEU A 351 -28.26 25.32 20.25
CA LEU A 351 -28.14 24.65 21.55
C LEU A 351 -28.30 25.66 22.73
N LEU A 352 -27.72 26.86 22.61
CA LEU A 352 -27.90 27.94 23.60
C LEU A 352 -29.36 28.42 23.65
N ALA A 353 -30.06 28.47 22.50
CA ALA A 353 -31.47 28.85 22.47
C ALA A 353 -32.34 27.85 23.25
N ILE A 354 -32.04 26.53 23.17
CA ILE A 354 -32.71 25.49 23.95
C ILE A 354 -32.48 25.72 25.45
N LEU A 355 -31.24 25.99 25.87
CA LEU A 355 -30.88 26.23 27.28
C LEU A 355 -31.40 27.54 27.86
N ASN A 356 -31.75 28.54 27.03
CA ASN A 356 -32.27 29.84 27.43
C ASN A 356 -33.80 29.88 27.46
N ARG A 357 -34.51 28.81 27.08
CA ARG A 357 -35.98 28.79 27.17
C ARG A 357 -36.43 28.89 28.61
N PRO A 358 -37.45 29.70 28.89
CA PRO A 358 -38.04 29.78 30.25
C PRO A 358 -38.64 28.42 30.60
N ILE A 359 -38.21 27.87 31.74
CA ILE A 359 -38.73 26.61 32.28
C ILE A 359 -40.08 26.95 32.90
N GLY A 360 -41.17 26.57 32.19
CA GLY A 360 -42.53 26.83 32.64
C GLY A 360 -42.89 26.12 33.95
N ALA A 361 -43.98 26.53 34.58
CA ALA A 361 -44.50 25.97 35.84
C ALA A 361 -44.91 24.47 35.72
N PRO A 362 -44.94 23.73 36.83
CA PRO A 362 -44.85 22.25 36.90
C PRO A 362 -45.94 21.46 36.18
N PRO A 363 -45.66 20.15 35.86
CA PRO A 363 -44.80 19.19 36.58
C PRO A 363 -43.34 19.19 36.09
N ALA A 364 -42.48 19.53 36.99
CA ALA A 364 -41.10 19.92 36.72
C ALA A 364 -40.12 18.83 36.33
N THR A 365 -40.39 17.57 36.63
CA THR A 365 -39.56 16.40 36.21
C THR A 365 -39.63 16.15 34.71
N ASP A 366 -40.79 16.41 34.09
CA ASP A 366 -40.94 16.30 32.64
C ASP A 366 -40.21 17.39 31.86
N ALA A 367 -40.05 18.59 32.45
CA ALA A 367 -39.39 19.70 31.81
C ALA A 367 -37.88 19.47 31.67
N ALA A 368 -37.23 18.95 32.70
CA ALA A 368 -35.81 18.60 32.67
C ALA A 368 -35.53 17.50 31.63
N THR A 369 -36.33 16.45 31.66
CA THR A 369 -36.19 15.34 30.71
C THR A 369 -36.40 15.76 29.26
N LYS A 370 -37.43 16.58 28.98
CA LYS A 370 -37.67 17.13 27.63
C LYS A 370 -36.54 18.04 27.16
N LEU A 371 -36.00 18.88 28.02
CA LEU A 371 -34.87 19.76 27.70
C LEU A 371 -33.62 18.95 27.36
N VAL A 372 -33.29 17.93 28.16
CA VAL A 372 -32.15 17.03 27.90
C VAL A 372 -32.35 16.25 26.61
N GLN A 373 -33.54 15.78 26.32
CA GLN A 373 -33.86 15.09 25.08
C GLN A 373 -33.72 15.98 23.85
N GLU A 374 -34.30 17.19 23.89
CA GLU A 374 -34.21 18.15 22.78
C GLU A 374 -32.76 18.61 22.55
N PHE A 375 -32.02 18.85 23.62
CA PHE A 375 -30.61 19.20 23.57
C PHE A 375 -29.79 18.05 22.94
N SER A 376 -29.97 16.82 23.41
CA SER A 376 -29.26 15.64 22.91
C SER A 376 -29.53 15.39 21.42
N GLN A 377 -30.77 15.54 20.97
CA GLN A 377 -31.13 15.42 19.57
C GLN A 377 -30.47 16.48 18.69
N THR A 378 -30.52 17.75 19.13
CA THR A 378 -29.94 18.86 18.39
C THR A 378 -28.40 18.70 18.28
N LEU A 379 -27.75 18.26 19.36
CA LEU A 379 -26.33 17.99 19.39
C LEU A 379 -25.95 16.83 18.43
N ILE A 380 -26.66 15.71 18.49
CA ILE A 380 -26.40 14.54 17.61
C ILE A 380 -26.66 14.93 16.16
N ARG A 381 -27.77 15.63 15.86
CA ARG A 381 -28.07 16.10 14.49
C ARG A 381 -26.99 17.02 13.97
N GLY A 382 -26.60 18.03 14.75
CA GLY A 382 -25.56 18.96 14.34
C GLY A 382 -24.21 18.28 14.10
N THR A 383 -23.82 17.35 14.97
CA THR A 383 -22.59 16.55 14.76
C THR A 383 -22.70 15.66 13.51
N ALA A 384 -23.87 15.07 13.25
CA ALA A 384 -24.13 14.29 12.05
C ALA A 384 -24.01 15.13 10.76
N GLU A 385 -24.55 16.36 10.76
CA GLU A 385 -24.41 17.32 9.66
C GLU A 385 -22.93 17.69 9.42
N ASN A 386 -22.15 17.87 10.49
CA ASN A 386 -20.71 18.14 10.38
C ASN A 386 -19.97 16.95 9.73
N VAL A 387 -20.32 15.72 10.07
CA VAL A 387 -19.72 14.52 9.45
C VAL A 387 -20.04 14.45 7.95
N ILE A 388 -21.26 14.81 7.55
CA ILE A 388 -21.65 14.87 6.13
C ILE A 388 -20.85 15.96 5.40
N ALA A 389 -20.71 17.14 6.01
CA ALA A 389 -20.00 18.27 5.41
C ALA A 389 -18.49 18.05 5.30
N THR A 390 -17.91 17.27 6.22
CA THR A 390 -16.45 17.06 6.31
C THR A 390 -16.09 15.60 6.52
N PRO A 391 -16.40 14.70 5.56
CA PRO A 391 -16.31 13.25 5.75
C PRO A 391 -14.89 12.72 5.93
N LEU A 392 -13.88 13.48 5.53
CA LEU A 392 -12.45 13.09 5.55
C LEU A 392 -11.59 13.98 6.49
N GLN A 393 -12.17 14.95 7.20
CA GLN A 393 -11.36 15.77 8.12
C GLN A 393 -10.96 14.95 9.35
N MET A 394 -9.69 14.63 9.43
CA MET A 394 -9.00 14.24 10.65
C MET A 394 -8.28 15.49 11.20
N HIS A 395 -8.71 16.00 12.32
CA HIS A 395 -7.97 17.05 12.99
C HIS A 395 -6.77 16.45 13.73
N THR A 396 -5.58 17.00 13.49
CA THR A 396 -4.33 16.56 14.13
C THR A 396 -4.27 16.84 15.65
N THR A 397 -5.22 17.61 16.17
CA THR A 397 -5.26 18.05 17.57
C THR A 397 -6.60 17.84 18.29
N SER A 398 -7.67 17.45 17.57
CA SER A 398 -8.98 17.13 18.15
C SER A 398 -9.59 15.95 17.40
N GLN A 399 -10.43 15.16 18.09
CA GLN A 399 -11.19 14.10 17.44
C GLN A 399 -12.03 14.69 16.30
N GLY A 400 -12.00 14.09 15.10
CA GLY A 400 -12.83 14.51 13.98
C GLY A 400 -14.33 14.36 14.27
N ALA A 401 -15.17 15.03 13.49
CA ALA A 401 -16.62 14.97 13.64
C ALA A 401 -17.17 13.53 13.65
N LYS A 402 -16.55 12.62 12.89
CA LYS A 402 -16.88 11.19 12.83
C LYS A 402 -16.64 10.50 14.19
N GLU A 403 -15.48 10.71 14.79
CA GLU A 403 -15.12 10.14 16.09
C GLU A 403 -16.01 10.71 17.20
N GLN A 404 -16.34 11.98 17.13
CA GLN A 404 -17.28 12.60 18.05
C GLN A 404 -18.68 12.01 17.93
N LEU A 405 -19.19 11.84 16.71
CA LEU A 405 -20.49 11.24 16.49
C LEU A 405 -20.54 9.80 17.05
N LEU A 406 -19.49 9.01 16.84
CA LEU A 406 -19.37 7.67 17.40
C LEU A 406 -19.35 7.70 18.94
N ASN A 407 -18.61 8.64 19.54
CA ASN A 407 -18.58 8.82 20.99
C ASN A 407 -19.94 9.20 21.56
N LEU A 408 -20.66 10.14 20.90
CA LEU A 408 -22.03 10.51 21.29
C LEU A 408 -23.00 9.33 21.23
N LEU A 409 -22.72 8.33 20.40
CA LEU A 409 -23.49 7.08 20.30
C LEU A 409 -22.95 5.96 21.21
N GLY A 410 -22.06 6.26 22.14
CA GLY A 410 -21.53 5.30 23.11
C GLY A 410 -20.47 4.35 22.53
N GLN A 411 -19.88 4.69 21.38
CA GLN A 411 -18.83 3.89 20.73
C GLN A 411 -17.45 4.42 21.14
N GLN A 412 -16.93 3.98 22.26
CA GLN A 412 -15.71 4.52 22.86
C GLN A 412 -14.41 3.95 22.30
N LEU A 413 -14.44 2.72 21.76
CA LEU A 413 -13.25 2.09 21.22
C LEU A 413 -13.15 2.36 19.72
N PRO A 414 -12.03 2.95 19.23
CA PRO A 414 -11.85 3.25 17.80
C PRO A 414 -12.05 2.06 16.88
N GLN A 415 -11.65 0.87 17.31
CA GLN A 415 -11.82 -0.37 16.54
C GLN A 415 -13.30 -0.78 16.39
N GLN A 416 -14.06 -0.76 17.48
CA GLN A 416 -15.50 -1.09 17.45
C GLN A 416 -16.28 -0.10 16.59
N GLY A 417 -15.95 1.19 16.68
CA GLY A 417 -16.56 2.21 15.82
C GLY A 417 -16.26 1.95 14.34
N ALA A 418 -15.01 1.62 13.99
CA ALA A 418 -14.61 1.31 12.62
C ALA A 418 -15.33 0.07 12.05
N GLU A 419 -15.47 -0.98 12.86
CA GLU A 419 -16.20 -2.19 12.47
C GLU A 419 -17.69 -1.92 12.23
N LYS A 420 -18.32 -1.11 13.08
CA LYS A 420 -19.72 -0.73 12.93
C LYS A 420 -19.96 0.15 11.70
N LEU A 421 -19.04 1.06 11.39
CA LEU A 421 -19.13 1.85 10.16
C LEU A 421 -18.97 0.98 8.91
N ALA A 422 -18.10 -0.01 8.94
CA ALA A 422 -17.97 -0.98 7.85
C ALA A 422 -19.25 -1.83 7.72
N ALA A 423 -19.79 -2.34 8.84
CA ALA A 423 -21.04 -3.08 8.87
C ALA A 423 -22.23 -2.25 8.37
N LEU A 424 -22.22 -0.95 8.65
CA LEU A 424 -23.26 -0.02 8.17
C LEU A 424 -23.23 0.11 6.63
N VAL A 425 -22.06 0.27 6.04
CA VAL A 425 -21.91 0.30 4.57
C VAL A 425 -22.37 -1.01 3.95
N GLN A 426 -21.96 -2.15 4.51
CA GLN A 426 -22.38 -3.47 4.03
C GLN A 426 -23.89 -3.69 4.17
N ALA A 427 -24.50 -3.22 5.26
CA ALA A 427 -25.94 -3.29 5.45
C ALA A 427 -26.70 -2.43 4.43
N ALA A 428 -26.17 -1.26 4.10
CA ALA A 428 -26.74 -0.40 3.07
C ALA A 428 -26.60 -1.01 1.67
N GLU A 429 -25.46 -1.60 1.32
CA GLU A 429 -25.24 -2.28 0.02
C GLU A 429 -26.20 -3.45 -0.21
N ARG A 430 -26.59 -4.15 0.85
CA ARG A 430 -27.53 -5.29 0.81
C ARG A 430 -28.99 -4.86 0.88
N SER A 431 -29.26 -3.58 1.06
CA SER A 431 -30.64 -3.08 1.23
C SER A 431 -31.28 -2.84 -0.13
N ASP A 432 -32.51 -3.35 -0.32
CA ASP A 432 -33.34 -3.06 -1.50
C ASP A 432 -34.10 -1.74 -1.38
N ASN A 433 -33.96 -1.02 -0.27
CA ASN A 433 -34.64 0.25 -0.03
C ASN A 433 -33.97 1.40 -0.80
N GLY A 434 -34.68 2.01 -1.74
CA GLY A 434 -34.15 3.07 -2.59
C GLY A 434 -33.71 4.33 -1.84
N ALA A 435 -34.21 4.62 -0.66
CA ALA A 435 -33.77 5.73 0.16
C ALA A 435 -32.38 5.43 0.79
N ILE A 436 -32.17 4.20 1.27
CA ILE A 436 -30.87 3.75 1.81
C ILE A 436 -29.81 3.74 0.69
N GLN A 437 -30.15 3.23 -0.50
CA GLN A 437 -29.23 3.23 -1.65
C GLN A 437 -28.84 4.65 -2.06
N ARG A 438 -29.79 5.59 -2.11
CA ARG A 438 -29.48 7.00 -2.36
C ARG A 438 -28.61 7.63 -1.28
N ALA A 439 -28.84 7.30 -0.01
CA ALA A 439 -28.03 7.78 1.10
C ALA A 439 -26.58 7.26 0.98
N LEU A 440 -26.40 5.97 0.65
CA LEU A 440 -25.08 5.39 0.40
C LEU A 440 -24.37 6.10 -0.77
N GLN A 441 -25.04 6.25 -1.90
CA GLN A 441 -24.47 6.93 -3.07
C GLN A 441 -24.10 8.39 -2.75
N THR A 442 -24.93 9.10 -1.99
CA THR A 442 -24.64 10.47 -1.57
C THR A 442 -23.42 10.52 -0.64
N ALA A 443 -23.30 9.56 0.27
CA ALA A 443 -22.13 9.44 1.14
C ALA A 443 -20.84 9.16 0.34
N GLU A 444 -20.90 8.26 -0.64
CA GLU A 444 -19.77 7.96 -1.54
C GLU A 444 -19.35 9.20 -2.35
N VAL A 445 -20.31 9.93 -2.91
CA VAL A 445 -20.03 11.16 -3.67
C VAL A 445 -19.43 12.24 -2.76
N ALA A 446 -19.93 12.39 -1.54
CA ALA A 446 -19.38 13.35 -0.57
C ALA A 446 -17.92 13.00 -0.20
N VAL A 447 -17.65 11.74 0.06
CA VAL A 447 -16.28 11.27 0.33
C VAL A 447 -15.40 11.46 -0.90
N ALA A 448 -15.86 11.10 -2.11
CA ALA A 448 -15.11 11.27 -3.35
C ALA A 448 -14.74 12.74 -3.61
N ALA A 449 -15.67 13.66 -3.37
CA ALA A 449 -15.43 15.10 -3.52
C ALA A 449 -14.43 15.65 -2.51
N ALA A 450 -14.36 15.05 -1.32
CA ALA A 450 -13.47 15.46 -0.22
C ALA A 450 -12.08 14.79 -0.30
N VAL A 451 -11.84 13.82 -1.19
CA VAL A 451 -10.54 13.12 -1.30
C VAL A 451 -9.40 14.12 -1.55
N ASP A 452 -8.46 14.13 -0.64
CA ASP A 452 -7.23 14.89 -0.71
C ASP A 452 -6.00 13.97 -0.60
N GLY A 453 -4.80 14.55 -0.63
CA GLY A 453 -3.56 13.78 -0.52
C GLY A 453 -3.41 13.00 0.81
N ARG A 454 -4.04 13.46 1.88
CA ARG A 454 -4.04 12.78 3.19
C ARG A 454 -4.91 11.53 3.15
N ALA A 455 -6.10 11.65 2.57
CA ALA A 455 -7.02 10.53 2.39
C ALA A 455 -6.40 9.44 1.50
N VAL A 456 -5.75 9.82 0.41
CA VAL A 456 -5.02 8.88 -0.46
C VAL A 456 -3.88 8.20 0.30
N LYS A 457 -3.10 8.94 1.09
CA LYS A 457 -2.05 8.37 1.96
C LYS A 457 -2.62 7.35 2.94
N GLU A 458 -3.72 7.68 3.61
CA GLU A 458 -4.37 6.79 4.58
C GLU A 458 -4.92 5.53 3.90
N ALA A 459 -5.54 5.70 2.73
CA ALA A 459 -6.02 4.59 1.91
C ALA A 459 -4.87 3.66 1.49
N LEU A 460 -3.77 4.22 0.98
CA LEU A 460 -2.55 3.46 0.66
C LEU A 460 -2.01 2.71 1.87
N GLN A 461 -1.89 3.37 3.02
CA GLN A 461 -1.42 2.74 4.25
C GLN A 461 -2.35 1.60 4.69
N THR A 462 -3.66 1.79 4.57
CA THR A 462 -4.66 0.77 4.90
C THR A 462 -4.50 -0.45 4.00
N VAL A 463 -4.36 -0.25 2.69
CA VAL A 463 -4.16 -1.35 1.73
C VAL A 463 -2.85 -2.08 2.03
N ILE A 464 -1.72 -1.37 2.15
CA ILE A 464 -0.39 -1.96 2.41
C ILE A 464 -0.39 -2.76 3.71
N ARG A 465 -1.00 -2.23 4.79
CA ARG A 465 -1.12 -2.93 6.08
C ARG A 465 -2.02 -4.17 5.96
N SER A 466 -3.17 -4.05 5.29
CA SER A 466 -4.10 -5.17 5.11
C SER A 466 -3.52 -6.30 4.27
N MET A 467 -2.65 -5.98 3.30
CA MET A 467 -1.89 -6.97 2.55
C MET A 467 -0.91 -7.77 3.43
N GLY A 468 -0.33 -7.15 4.46
CA GLY A 468 0.69 -7.76 5.30
C GLY A 468 2.06 -7.87 4.64
N LEU A 469 2.44 -6.91 3.77
CA LEU A 469 3.74 -6.90 3.08
C LEU A 469 4.93 -6.79 4.05
N ASN A 470 4.71 -6.28 5.26
CA ASN A 470 5.71 -6.16 6.31
C ASN A 470 5.67 -7.30 7.34
N TYR A 471 4.95 -8.38 7.07
CA TYR A 471 4.74 -9.48 8.02
C TYR A 471 6.08 -10.07 8.50
N GLU A 472 6.97 -10.45 7.59
CA GLU A 472 8.27 -11.04 7.93
C GLU A 472 9.17 -10.05 8.69
N ALA A 473 9.20 -8.79 8.27
CA ALA A 473 9.95 -7.74 8.95
C ALA A 473 9.36 -7.46 10.35
N GLY A 474 8.03 -7.51 10.47
CA GLY A 474 7.34 -7.36 11.73
C GLY A 474 7.68 -8.46 12.74
N LEU A 475 7.82 -9.71 12.30
CA LEU A 475 8.20 -10.83 13.17
C LEU A 475 9.62 -10.71 13.75
N LEU A 476 10.52 -9.98 13.09
CA LEU A 476 11.87 -9.71 13.56
C LEU A 476 11.92 -8.58 14.60
N GLY A 477 10.87 -7.79 14.74
CA GLY A 477 10.78 -6.69 15.70
C GLY A 477 10.58 -7.19 17.13
N ARG A 478 11.26 -6.56 18.11
CA ARG A 478 11.16 -6.93 19.55
C ARG A 478 9.77 -6.63 20.14
N ASP A 479 9.06 -5.66 19.58
CA ASP A 479 7.75 -5.17 20.06
C ASP A 479 6.62 -5.51 19.06
N ALA A 480 6.77 -6.62 18.32
CA ALA A 480 5.79 -7.01 17.30
C ALA A 480 4.45 -7.39 17.94
N ASP A 481 3.39 -6.69 17.57
CA ASP A 481 2.02 -7.12 17.85
C ASP A 481 1.65 -8.27 16.89
N VAL A 482 2.04 -9.49 17.30
CA VAL A 482 1.85 -10.70 16.49
C VAL A 482 0.36 -10.93 16.18
N GLY A 483 -0.55 -10.55 17.10
CA GLY A 483 -1.99 -10.65 16.89
C GLY A 483 -2.45 -9.82 15.70
N ARG A 484 -2.07 -8.56 15.64
CA ARG A 484 -2.41 -7.69 14.49
C ARG A 484 -1.75 -8.11 13.19
N LEU A 485 -0.52 -8.61 13.25
CA LEU A 485 0.14 -9.13 12.04
C LEU A 485 -0.58 -10.35 11.48
N ALA A 486 -1.05 -11.25 12.36
CA ALA A 486 -1.79 -12.45 11.96
C ALA A 486 -3.15 -12.14 11.29
N GLU A 487 -3.75 -10.98 11.56
CA GLU A 487 -5.02 -10.55 10.94
C GLU A 487 -4.86 -10.04 9.49
N THR A 488 -3.65 -9.87 9.01
CA THR A 488 -3.38 -9.38 7.65
C THR A 488 -3.47 -10.52 6.62
N LEU A 489 -3.67 -10.18 5.33
CA LEU A 489 -3.94 -11.15 4.28
C LEU A 489 -2.82 -12.20 4.12
N LYS A 490 -1.56 -11.77 4.04
CA LYS A 490 -0.42 -12.66 3.74
C LYS A 490 -0.28 -13.82 4.74
N PRO A 491 -0.21 -13.62 6.07
CA PRO A 491 -0.12 -14.74 7.01
C PRO A 491 -1.32 -15.66 6.99
N GLN A 492 -2.53 -15.14 6.74
CA GLN A 492 -3.72 -15.97 6.59
C GLN A 492 -3.64 -16.88 5.36
N LEU A 493 -3.13 -16.35 4.23
CA LEU A 493 -2.91 -17.16 3.03
C LEU A 493 -1.80 -18.20 3.25
N LEU A 494 -0.73 -17.85 3.95
CA LEU A 494 0.33 -18.81 4.30
C LEU A 494 -0.22 -19.96 5.17
N SER A 495 -1.08 -19.65 6.13
CA SER A 495 -1.78 -20.66 6.93
C SER A 495 -2.72 -21.53 6.08
N LEU A 496 -3.49 -20.91 5.18
CA LEU A 496 -4.40 -21.60 4.27
C LEU A 496 -3.66 -22.58 3.33
N MET A 497 -2.47 -22.19 2.85
CA MET A 497 -1.64 -23.05 2.00
C MET A 497 -1.12 -24.30 2.73
N GLN A 498 -0.99 -24.24 4.05
CA GLN A 498 -0.55 -25.38 4.88
C GLN A 498 -1.71 -26.29 5.28
N ASP A 499 -2.94 -25.84 5.15
CA ASP A 499 -4.13 -26.61 5.48
C ASP A 499 -4.41 -27.66 4.39
N LEU A 500 -4.26 -28.95 4.73
CA LEU A 500 -4.48 -30.06 3.81
C LEU A 500 -5.96 -30.34 3.54
N THR A 501 -6.88 -29.80 4.33
CA THR A 501 -8.31 -29.97 4.16
C THR A 501 -8.91 -29.10 3.05
N VAL A 502 -8.21 -28.03 2.71
CA VAL A 502 -8.60 -27.04 1.69
C VAL A 502 -8.41 -27.60 0.28
N SER A 503 -9.29 -27.24 -0.64
CA SER A 503 -9.20 -27.70 -2.04
C SER A 503 -7.88 -27.28 -2.70
N PRO A 504 -7.35 -28.10 -3.62
CA PRO A 504 -6.14 -27.76 -4.37
C PRO A 504 -6.28 -26.42 -5.13
N ALA A 505 -7.44 -26.15 -5.70
CA ALA A 505 -7.71 -24.92 -6.46
C ALA A 505 -7.62 -23.66 -5.57
N LEU A 506 -8.15 -23.71 -4.35
CA LEU A 506 -8.04 -22.59 -3.42
C LEU A 506 -6.60 -22.41 -2.91
N ARG A 507 -5.88 -23.52 -2.68
CA ARG A 507 -4.47 -23.47 -2.28
C ARG A 507 -3.61 -22.84 -3.37
N GLU A 508 -3.82 -23.22 -4.64
CA GLU A 508 -3.15 -22.63 -5.79
C GLU A 508 -3.48 -21.14 -5.96
N ALA A 509 -4.74 -20.75 -5.76
CA ALA A 509 -5.14 -19.35 -5.79
C ALA A 509 -4.45 -18.54 -4.67
N ALA A 510 -4.35 -19.09 -3.45
CA ALA A 510 -3.64 -18.48 -2.34
C ALA A 510 -2.13 -18.33 -2.63
N GLU A 511 -1.51 -19.40 -3.14
CA GLU A 511 -0.11 -19.39 -3.56
C GLU A 511 0.16 -18.32 -4.62
N THR A 512 -0.69 -18.21 -5.63
CA THR A 512 -0.58 -17.21 -6.69
C THR A 512 -0.61 -15.79 -6.13
N VAL A 513 -1.51 -15.49 -5.17
CA VAL A 513 -1.54 -14.18 -4.51
C VAL A 513 -0.25 -13.92 -3.74
N VAL A 514 0.22 -14.88 -2.92
CA VAL A 514 1.46 -14.73 -2.14
C VAL A 514 2.67 -14.50 -3.04
N MET A 515 2.80 -15.28 -4.12
CA MET A 515 3.88 -15.11 -5.09
C MET A 515 3.83 -13.75 -5.77
N ARG A 516 2.61 -13.29 -6.15
CA ARG A 516 2.39 -11.97 -6.74
C ARG A 516 2.75 -10.83 -5.79
N MET A 517 2.53 -10.99 -4.49
CA MET A 517 2.92 -10.02 -3.47
C MET A 517 4.45 -10.00 -3.25
N ASN A 518 5.09 -11.17 -3.27
CA ASN A 518 6.52 -11.31 -3.02
C ASN A 518 7.38 -10.85 -4.20
N GLY A 519 6.93 -11.07 -5.44
CA GLY A 519 7.72 -10.80 -6.63
C GLY A 519 8.27 -9.37 -6.73
N PRO A 520 7.47 -8.31 -6.56
CA PRO A 520 7.96 -6.94 -6.52
C PRO A 520 8.94 -6.69 -5.35
N LEU A 521 8.68 -7.29 -4.18
CA LEU A 521 9.57 -7.16 -3.02
C LEU A 521 10.94 -7.79 -3.26
N LEU A 522 11.03 -8.92 -3.99
CA LEU A 522 12.29 -9.53 -4.40
C LEU A 522 13.14 -8.63 -5.31
N GLN A 523 12.48 -7.71 -6.04
CA GLN A 523 13.17 -6.70 -6.85
C GLN A 523 13.68 -5.52 -6.01
N SER A 524 13.30 -5.46 -4.74
CA SER A 524 13.82 -4.50 -3.79
C SER A 524 15.21 -4.93 -3.31
N GLY A 525 16.10 -3.98 -3.08
CA GLY A 525 17.45 -4.30 -2.65
C GLY A 525 18.36 -3.10 -2.52
N GLU A 526 19.61 -3.40 -2.18
CA GLU A 526 20.67 -2.41 -2.04
C GLU A 526 21.60 -2.45 -3.24
N ASN A 527 21.81 -1.31 -3.85
CA ASN A 527 22.80 -1.13 -4.91
C ASN A 527 23.81 -0.06 -4.48
N GLY A 528 24.79 -0.48 -3.68
CA GLY A 528 25.77 0.41 -3.07
C GLY A 528 25.14 1.32 -2.00
N VAL A 529 25.19 2.64 -2.22
CA VAL A 529 24.61 3.66 -1.33
C VAL A 529 23.12 3.86 -1.60
N GLN A 530 22.60 3.32 -2.71
CA GLN A 530 21.22 3.46 -3.12
C GLN A 530 20.42 2.23 -2.71
N HIS A 531 19.24 2.48 -2.20
CA HIS A 531 18.24 1.46 -1.86
C HIS A 531 17.09 1.58 -2.83
N GLN A 532 16.58 0.45 -3.27
CA GLN A 532 15.39 0.34 -4.11
C GLN A 532 14.31 -0.43 -3.36
N LEU A 533 13.10 0.10 -3.37
CA LEU A 533 11.91 -0.59 -2.90
C LEU A 533 10.90 -0.65 -4.05
N VAL A 534 10.42 -1.84 -4.36
CA VAL A 534 9.36 -2.06 -5.35
C VAL A 534 8.19 -2.75 -4.66
N MET A 535 6.99 -2.22 -4.85
CA MET A 535 5.76 -2.83 -4.33
C MET A 535 4.62 -2.67 -5.32
N GLN A 536 3.72 -3.65 -5.35
CA GLN A 536 2.48 -3.56 -6.09
C GLN A 536 1.32 -3.42 -5.11
N VAL A 537 0.46 -2.44 -5.35
CA VAL A 537 -0.66 -2.09 -4.47
C VAL A 537 -1.94 -2.06 -5.31
N PRO A 538 -2.93 -2.91 -5.00
CA PRO A 538 -4.24 -2.84 -5.62
C PRO A 538 -5.01 -1.71 -4.96
N LEU A 539 -5.42 -0.71 -5.73
CA LEU A 539 -6.21 0.41 -5.24
C LEU A 539 -7.60 0.36 -5.84
N GLU A 540 -8.61 0.49 -5.02
CA GLU A 540 -9.98 0.66 -5.46
C GLU A 540 -10.57 1.91 -4.82
N PHE A 541 -11.00 2.85 -5.66
CA PHE A 541 -11.65 4.07 -5.24
C PHE A 541 -12.98 4.20 -5.96
N PHE A 542 -14.08 4.15 -5.22
CA PHE A 542 -15.45 4.35 -5.74
C PHE A 542 -15.75 3.47 -6.98
N GLY A 543 -15.41 2.18 -6.88
CA GLY A 543 -15.62 1.20 -7.96
C GLY A 543 -14.60 1.24 -9.10
N LYS A 544 -13.67 2.19 -9.11
CA LYS A 544 -12.56 2.23 -10.07
C LYS A 544 -11.34 1.50 -9.51
N ARG A 545 -10.92 0.46 -10.22
CA ARG A 545 -9.78 -0.40 -9.85
C ARG A 545 -8.51 0.09 -10.55
N ILE A 546 -7.44 0.19 -9.78
CA ILE A 546 -6.12 0.66 -10.22
C ILE A 546 -5.07 -0.28 -9.68
N ASP A 547 -4.36 -0.98 -10.55
CA ASP A 547 -3.14 -1.68 -10.16
C ASP A 547 -1.97 -0.70 -10.22
N ALA A 548 -1.48 -0.31 -9.05
CA ALA A 548 -0.36 0.60 -8.91
C ALA A 548 0.91 -0.16 -8.56
N THR A 549 1.97 0.01 -9.36
CA THR A 549 3.32 -0.41 -8.96
C THR A 549 4.11 0.82 -8.57
N LEU A 550 4.61 0.83 -7.34
CA LEU A 550 5.45 1.88 -6.80
C LEU A 550 6.89 1.40 -6.77
N GLN A 551 7.79 2.20 -7.32
CA GLN A 551 9.23 1.99 -7.23
C GLN A 551 9.86 3.22 -6.59
N TRP A 552 10.44 3.04 -5.43
CA TRP A 552 11.21 4.06 -4.74
C TRP A 552 12.70 3.76 -4.86
N ASN A 553 13.49 4.76 -5.25
CA ASN A 553 14.94 4.71 -5.26
C ASN A 553 15.46 5.89 -4.45
N GLY A 554 16.29 5.66 -3.46
CA GLY A 554 16.78 6.73 -2.60
C GLY A 554 18.01 6.32 -1.82
N ARG A 555 18.40 7.18 -0.89
CA ARG A 555 19.51 6.94 0.02
C ARG A 555 18.99 6.70 1.42
N MET A 556 19.75 5.93 2.19
CA MET A 556 19.54 5.82 3.63
C MET A 556 20.54 6.71 4.34
N LYS A 557 20.12 7.35 5.41
CA LYS A 557 21.00 8.07 6.32
C LYS A 557 21.80 7.07 7.20
N ALA A 558 22.85 7.56 7.84
CA ALA A 558 23.66 6.73 8.74
C ALA A 558 22.87 6.11 9.91
N ASP A 559 21.73 6.70 10.26
CA ASP A 559 20.81 6.19 11.30
C ASP A 559 19.82 5.12 10.78
N GLY A 560 19.97 4.69 9.52
CA GLY A 560 19.08 3.70 8.89
C GLY A 560 17.72 4.25 8.43
N LYS A 561 17.50 5.57 8.50
CA LYS A 561 16.27 6.19 8.00
C LYS A 561 16.41 6.64 6.55
N ILE A 562 15.29 6.68 5.85
CA ILE A 562 15.20 7.21 4.49
C ILE A 562 15.65 8.67 4.48
N ASP A 563 16.50 9.04 3.51
CA ASP A 563 16.87 10.42 3.27
C ASP A 563 15.75 11.14 2.49
N PRO A 564 15.02 12.10 3.12
CA PRO A 564 13.91 12.78 2.46
C PRO A 564 14.37 13.81 1.42
N ASP A 565 15.66 14.12 1.39
CA ASP A 565 16.19 15.16 0.52
C ASP A 565 16.58 14.62 -0.87
N PHE A 566 16.74 13.29 -0.99
CA PHE A 566 17.15 12.65 -2.24
C PHE A 566 16.36 11.36 -2.46
N ALA A 567 15.42 11.41 -3.40
CA ALA A 567 14.67 10.23 -3.82
C ALA A 567 14.20 10.36 -5.27
N ARG A 568 13.96 9.22 -5.91
CA ARG A 568 13.18 9.12 -7.15
C ARG A 568 12.09 8.11 -6.94
N ILE A 569 10.86 8.50 -7.20
CA ILE A 569 9.68 7.67 -7.03
C ILE A 569 8.98 7.55 -8.37
N LEU A 570 8.79 6.31 -8.81
CA LEU A 570 8.06 5.98 -10.03
C LEU A 570 6.74 5.32 -9.65
N PHE A 571 5.65 5.82 -10.21
CA PHE A 571 4.33 5.21 -10.11
C PHE A 571 3.96 4.69 -11.50
N TYR A 572 3.77 3.40 -11.62
CA TYR A 572 3.22 2.75 -12.80
C TYR A 572 1.75 2.46 -12.51
N LEU A 573 0.86 3.12 -13.24
CA LEU A 573 -0.58 3.12 -13.01
C LEU A 573 -1.29 2.63 -14.27
N ASP A 574 -2.27 1.75 -14.10
CA ASP A 574 -3.23 1.42 -15.14
C ASP A 574 -4.57 2.07 -14.79
N LEU A 575 -4.85 3.18 -15.44
CA LEU A 575 -5.97 4.06 -15.13
C LEU A 575 -7.04 3.93 -16.22
N GLY A 576 -8.00 3.06 -16.05
CA GLY A 576 -9.01 2.68 -17.03
C GLY A 576 -9.42 3.72 -18.08
N SER A 577 -9.59 5.01 -17.72
CA SER A 577 -10.01 6.08 -18.64
C SER A 577 -8.85 6.69 -19.45
N ILE A 578 -7.64 6.73 -18.88
CA ILE A 578 -6.45 7.35 -19.48
C ILE A 578 -5.32 6.34 -19.67
N GLU A 579 -5.67 5.05 -19.56
CA GLU A 579 -4.78 3.91 -19.78
C GLU A 579 -3.48 3.97 -18.95
N LYS A 580 -2.40 3.43 -19.50
CA LYS A 580 -1.12 3.32 -18.81
C LYS A 580 -0.48 4.68 -18.63
N THR A 581 -0.21 5.01 -17.39
CA THR A 581 0.40 6.27 -16.98
C THR A 581 1.63 5.98 -16.11
N VAL A 582 2.75 6.64 -16.37
CA VAL A 582 3.91 6.60 -15.50
C VAL A 582 4.17 8.00 -14.96
N ILE A 583 4.27 8.10 -13.63
CA ILE A 583 4.64 9.34 -12.95
C ILE A 583 6.05 9.18 -12.39
N ASP A 584 6.98 9.98 -12.85
CA ASP A 584 8.36 10.06 -12.35
C ASP A 584 8.52 11.31 -11.49
N MET A 585 8.66 11.12 -10.20
CA MET A 585 8.87 12.16 -9.22
C MET A 585 10.32 12.11 -8.73
N GLN A 586 11.06 13.18 -8.96
CA GLN A 586 12.45 13.32 -8.54
C GLN A 586 12.55 14.36 -7.43
N VAL A 587 13.21 13.99 -6.34
CA VAL A 587 13.43 14.84 -5.16
C VAL A 587 14.92 15.12 -5.04
N GLN A 588 15.32 16.40 -5.03
CA GLN A 588 16.68 16.86 -4.78
C GLN A 588 16.65 18.07 -3.85
N ASN A 589 17.26 17.96 -2.69
CA ASN A 589 17.26 19.01 -1.66
C ASN A 589 15.86 19.56 -1.35
N ARG A 590 14.86 18.67 -1.23
CA ARG A 590 13.43 18.99 -1.02
C ARG A 590 12.79 19.77 -2.18
N VAL A 591 13.43 19.87 -3.33
CA VAL A 591 12.84 20.39 -4.56
C VAL A 591 12.38 19.20 -5.39
N ILE A 592 11.12 19.23 -5.81
CA ILE A 592 10.46 18.15 -6.55
C ILE A 592 10.22 18.58 -7.98
N SER A 593 10.61 17.72 -8.92
CA SER A 593 10.15 17.77 -10.31
C SER A 593 9.32 16.52 -10.60
N VAL A 594 8.22 16.71 -11.33
CA VAL A 594 7.29 15.63 -11.70
C VAL A 594 7.22 15.54 -13.21
N THR A 595 7.37 14.33 -13.76
CA THR A 595 7.12 14.05 -15.18
C THR A 595 6.04 13.00 -15.30
N VAL A 596 4.98 13.31 -16.01
CA VAL A 596 3.87 12.41 -16.32
C VAL A 596 4.04 11.91 -17.75
N PHE A 597 4.15 10.60 -17.91
CA PHE A 597 4.19 9.93 -19.21
C PHE A 597 2.85 9.26 -19.49
N ASN A 598 2.25 9.58 -20.61
CA ASN A 598 1.00 8.98 -21.08
C ASN A 598 0.93 9.06 -22.60
N ALA A 599 0.11 8.21 -23.21
CA ALA A 599 -0.13 8.23 -24.65
C ALA A 599 -1.08 9.36 -25.09
N ASP A 600 -1.92 9.87 -24.16
CA ASP A 600 -2.93 10.90 -24.42
C ASP A 600 -2.34 12.31 -24.15
N ASP A 601 -2.20 13.08 -25.22
CA ASP A 601 -1.68 14.46 -25.16
C ASP A 601 -2.65 15.45 -24.48
N SER A 602 -3.94 15.09 -24.35
CA SER A 602 -4.96 15.93 -23.70
C SER A 602 -4.72 16.06 -22.19
N LEU A 603 -3.98 15.13 -21.60
CA LEU A 603 -3.64 15.11 -20.16
C LEU A 603 -2.96 16.39 -19.69
N LYS A 604 -2.20 17.05 -20.55
CA LYS A 604 -1.57 18.33 -20.21
C LYS A 604 -2.60 19.41 -19.91
N ALA A 605 -3.66 19.48 -20.68
CA ALA A 605 -4.74 20.46 -20.47
C ALA A 605 -5.55 20.13 -19.22
N LEU A 606 -5.82 18.84 -18.99
CA LEU A 606 -6.55 18.35 -17.80
C LEU A 606 -5.74 18.51 -16.51
N GLY A 607 -4.43 18.37 -16.58
CA GLY A 607 -3.53 18.46 -15.42
C GLY A 607 -3.17 19.89 -15.01
N ALA A 608 -3.29 20.87 -15.92
CA ALA A 608 -2.89 22.25 -15.66
C ALA A 608 -3.60 22.88 -14.42
N PRO A 609 -4.93 22.75 -14.24
CA PRO A 609 -5.60 23.31 -13.07
C PRO A 609 -5.23 22.58 -11.75
N LEU A 610 -4.70 21.36 -11.83
CA LEU A 610 -4.34 20.58 -10.64
C LEU A 610 -2.92 20.89 -10.13
N GLN A 611 -2.09 21.58 -10.92
CA GLN A 611 -0.71 21.91 -10.53
C GLN A 611 -0.65 22.79 -9.29
N GLN A 612 -1.58 23.72 -9.12
CA GLN A 612 -1.63 24.58 -7.95
C GLN A 612 -1.93 23.78 -6.68
N ARG A 613 -2.89 22.85 -6.72
CA ARG A 613 -3.19 21.94 -5.60
C ARG A 613 -1.99 21.05 -5.26
N LEU A 614 -1.29 20.54 -6.27
CA LEU A 614 -0.08 19.74 -6.07
C LEU A 614 1.00 20.58 -5.37
N LYS A 615 1.21 21.82 -5.81
CA LYS A 615 2.17 22.75 -5.20
C LYS A 615 1.84 23.02 -3.73
N GLU A 616 0.60 23.36 -3.43
CA GLU A 616 0.13 23.59 -2.07
C GLU A 616 0.29 22.37 -1.15
N GLY A 617 -0.03 21.16 -1.68
CA GLY A 617 0.15 19.92 -0.93
C GLY A 617 1.62 19.59 -0.67
N LEU A 618 2.52 19.86 -1.61
CA LEU A 618 3.96 19.67 -1.44
C LEU A 618 4.57 20.70 -0.50
N ASP A 619 4.18 21.97 -0.60
CA ASP A 619 4.61 23.04 0.32
C ASP A 619 4.20 22.71 1.76
N ALA A 620 2.97 22.21 1.98
CA ALA A 620 2.49 21.75 3.29
C ALA A 620 3.29 20.56 3.84
N ALA A 621 3.87 19.72 2.96
CA ALA A 621 4.74 18.61 3.31
C ALA A 621 6.22 19.02 3.46
N GLY A 622 6.58 20.29 3.27
CA GLY A 622 7.94 20.81 3.37
C GLY A 622 8.79 20.61 2.11
N TYR A 623 8.15 20.43 0.94
CA TYR A 623 8.80 20.31 -0.35
C TYR A 623 8.38 21.44 -1.28
N LYS A 624 9.26 21.82 -2.23
CA LYS A 624 8.97 22.83 -3.26
C LYS A 624 8.78 22.17 -4.62
N LEU A 625 7.66 22.44 -5.28
CA LEU A 625 7.46 22.01 -6.67
C LEU A 625 8.25 22.90 -7.62
N SER A 626 9.16 22.30 -8.39
CA SER A 626 9.93 22.98 -9.43
C SER A 626 9.14 23.07 -10.74
N ALA A 627 8.70 21.93 -11.25
CA ALA A 627 7.96 21.86 -12.52
C ALA A 627 7.16 20.56 -12.62
N VAL A 628 6.11 20.59 -13.47
CA VAL A 628 5.37 19.41 -13.92
C VAL A 628 5.49 19.33 -15.45
N PHE A 629 6.01 18.21 -15.93
CA PHE A 629 6.16 17.94 -17.35
C PHE A 629 5.17 16.85 -17.78
N PHE A 630 4.62 16.99 -18.97
CA PHE A 630 3.81 15.96 -19.62
C PHE A 630 4.55 15.52 -20.89
N LYS A 631 4.74 14.22 -21.05
CA LYS A 631 5.48 13.62 -22.16
C LYS A 631 4.75 12.42 -22.72
N ASN A 632 4.85 12.24 -24.05
CA ASN A 632 4.32 11.07 -24.72
C ASN A 632 5.36 9.93 -24.74
N PHE A 633 4.95 8.69 -24.47
CA PHE A 633 5.85 7.52 -24.48
C PHE A 633 6.55 7.32 -25.83
N VAL A 634 5.84 7.51 -26.94
CA VAL A 634 6.34 7.28 -28.30
C VAL A 634 7.47 8.25 -28.67
N GLU A 635 7.36 9.51 -28.26
CA GLU A 635 8.38 10.51 -28.52
C GLU A 635 9.70 10.22 -27.76
N GLU A 636 9.61 9.72 -26.53
CA GLU A 636 10.78 9.44 -25.71
C GLU A 636 11.53 8.19 -26.22
N GLU A 637 10.81 7.15 -26.64
CA GLU A 637 11.43 5.98 -27.29
C GLU A 637 12.14 6.35 -28.59
N GLN A 638 11.55 7.22 -29.40
CA GLN A 638 12.19 7.72 -30.64
C GLN A 638 13.42 8.58 -30.35
N LYS A 639 13.40 9.42 -29.33
CA LYS A 639 14.55 10.20 -28.90
C LYS A 639 15.70 9.32 -28.40
N MET A 640 15.38 8.27 -27.63
CA MET A 640 16.35 7.29 -27.15
C MET A 640 16.94 6.45 -28.28
N SER A 641 16.15 6.02 -29.24
CA SER A 641 16.62 5.26 -30.39
C SER A 641 17.51 6.11 -31.32
N LYS A 642 17.19 7.38 -31.50
CA LYS A 642 18.03 8.35 -32.24
C LYS A 642 19.35 8.62 -31.51
N LYS A 643 19.34 8.76 -30.18
CA LYS A 643 20.55 8.96 -29.38
C LYS A 643 21.47 7.74 -29.36
N LYS A 644 20.91 6.52 -29.39
CA LYS A 644 21.70 5.29 -29.57
C LYS A 644 22.30 5.16 -30.98
N ARG A 645 21.64 5.67 -32.01
CA ARG A 645 22.17 5.67 -33.39
C ARG A 645 23.24 6.74 -33.59
N SER A 646 23.15 7.91 -32.96
CA SER A 646 24.15 8.97 -33.07
C SER A 646 25.46 8.68 -32.30
N SER A 647 25.41 7.82 -31.26
CA SER A 647 26.60 7.42 -30.52
C SER A 647 27.42 6.29 -31.17
N VAL A 648 26.94 5.73 -32.30
CA VAL A 648 27.62 4.67 -33.03
C VAL A 648 28.39 5.22 -34.27
N THR A 649 28.18 6.49 -34.67
CA THR A 649 28.70 7.03 -35.92
C THR A 649 29.70 8.18 -35.77
N ASP A 650 30.13 8.62 -34.58
CA ASP A 650 31.17 9.63 -34.45
C ASP A 650 32.30 9.15 -33.51
N GLY A 651 33.16 8.32 -34.10
CA GLY A 651 34.51 8.07 -33.64
C GLY A 651 35.50 9.09 -34.25
N GLN A 652 35.29 10.39 -34.04
CA GLN A 652 36.35 11.39 -34.26
C GLN A 652 36.80 11.92 -32.91
N GLY A 653 37.99 11.44 -32.52
CA GLY A 653 38.73 11.92 -31.37
C GLY A 653 39.03 13.39 -31.51
N VAL A 654 38.67 14.19 -30.51
CA VAL A 654 39.18 15.55 -30.35
C VAL A 654 40.51 15.45 -29.62
N ASP A 655 41.58 15.70 -30.36
CA ASP A 655 42.95 15.80 -29.86
C ASP A 655 43.10 17.11 -29.05
N PHE A 656 43.16 17.02 -27.73
CA PHE A 656 43.60 18.13 -26.90
C PHE A 656 45.08 18.00 -26.61
N ARG A 657 45.89 18.69 -27.42
CA ARG A 657 47.24 19.12 -27.02
C ARG A 657 47.14 20.44 -26.26
N ILE A 658 47.45 20.40 -24.97
CA ILE A 658 48.34 21.34 -24.26
C ILE A 658 48.84 20.65 -23.02
#